data_0358b2347d7b8c71647414332c38d830
#
_entry.id   0358b2347d7b8c71647414332c38d830
#
_cell.length_a   1.000
_cell.length_b   1.000
_cell.length_c   1.000
_cell.angle_alpha   90.00
_cell.angle_beta   90.00
_cell.angle_gamma   90.00
#
_symmetry.space_group_name_H-M   'P 1'
#
loop_
_entity.id
_entity.type
_entity.pdbx_description
1 polymer ?
#
loop_
_entity_poly.entity_id
_entity_poly.type
_entity_poly.pdbx_seq_one_letter_code
_entity_poly.pdbx_strand_id
1 'polypeptide(L)'
;MADAVRTTCPYCGTGCGVIAEKGANGWVVRGDPEHPANYGRLCSKGTALADTLGLETRLLHPVVDGRRADWDTAIAEAAGRIRAVIDLHGPDSFAFYLSGQLLTEDYYVANKLAKGFLGTANVDTNSRLCMASTVAGHRRAFGSDTVPGCFEDIELADLVVLVGSNLAWCHPVLFQRLKKARQERGTTVVVIDPRRTDSCDIADLHLPLAPGSDVALFNALLAHCEARGVLDFAFIDAHTNGFTETLAAARGGDVAVTGLDPAKIAHFLDLFAANRKVVTIFSQGVNQSSSGTDKVNSILNVHLATGRVGRPGMGPFSVTGQPNAMGGREVGGLANQLTAHMGFDAASVDRVRRFWDAPRMAKKEGLKAVDLFRAIDAGKVKALWIMATNPAVSLPESDLVRRALAKCPVVIVSDCVADTDTLRHAHITLPAHAWGEKSGTVTNSDRTISRQSPFLPPAGEAKPDWWAVAQVAQVLGHGHAFGWQGPADIFREYAHLTGFENDGGRDLDLTEALGLDYDRFRPFQWGGKRFFGDGRFHTADRRAVLVPVSHRPPKESPSQLYPLRLNTGRYRDHWHTLTRTGLAPRLSGHRSEPLLDIHPDDAATAGVRDGGLAVIRSRLGQMVARARLTTDQPPGQVFLPMHWNDRFAAQALVGRLLPGHADPVSGQPESKHAAVKVAPFAATWAGVLIAADFPPVTPPWWNRHRLGAAQVTELAGDRSEQIAATIAELDRHCGGHRLELQDSARGIARYAWTEDGRLRAALFVAPERPDMARAWVAGLIGKPLVSGADRAAIVAGTAPGDRMDHGPIVCACFSVGLKTIQSLVAGGRASSVEDIGKALGAGTGCGSCIPELKALLVD
;
A
#
# COMPACT_ATOMS: atom_id res chain seq x y z
N MET A 1 -19.56 -31.35 -3.65
CA MET A 1 -18.78 -30.21 -4.17
C MET A 1 -18.37 -29.40 -2.95
N ALA A 2 -17.09 -29.14 -2.73
CA ALA A 2 -16.68 -28.26 -1.64
C ALA A 2 -17.35 -26.89 -1.87
N ASP A 3 -17.98 -26.35 -0.81
CA ASP A 3 -18.71 -25.09 -0.91
C ASP A 3 -17.77 -23.98 -1.33
N ALA A 4 -17.97 -23.45 -2.52
CA ALA A 4 -17.26 -22.30 -3.04
C ALA A 4 -17.78 -21.04 -2.35
N VAL A 5 -16.90 -20.27 -1.70
CA VAL A 5 -17.25 -19.04 -0.98
C VAL A 5 -16.85 -17.81 -1.79
N ARG A 6 -17.82 -16.96 -2.10
CA ARG A 6 -17.58 -15.63 -2.68
C ARG A 6 -17.19 -14.66 -1.57
N THR A 7 -16.07 -13.96 -1.77
CA THR A 7 -15.53 -12.99 -0.82
C THR A 7 -14.74 -11.92 -1.58
N THR A 8 -14.04 -11.03 -0.87
CA THR A 8 -13.28 -9.93 -1.48
C THR A 8 -11.77 -10.11 -1.29
N CYS A 9 -11.00 -9.62 -2.24
CA CYS A 9 -9.54 -9.57 -2.16
C CYS A 9 -9.11 -8.51 -1.10
N PRO A 10 -8.20 -8.84 -0.16
CA PRO A 10 -7.82 -7.96 0.93
C PRO A 10 -6.72 -6.97 0.57
N TYR A 11 -6.38 -6.76 -0.72
CA TYR A 11 -5.24 -5.92 -1.08
C TYR A 11 -5.64 -4.50 -1.45
N CYS A 12 -5.88 -4.19 -2.71
CA CYS A 12 -6.04 -2.80 -3.11
C CYS A 12 -7.49 -2.34 -3.22
N GLY A 13 -7.66 -1.02 -3.34
CA GLY A 13 -8.97 -0.36 -3.46
C GLY A 13 -9.74 -0.64 -4.76
N THR A 14 -9.26 -1.54 -5.62
CA THR A 14 -10.10 -2.08 -6.70
C THR A 14 -11.24 -2.93 -6.12
N GLY A 15 -11.02 -3.58 -4.96
CA GLY A 15 -12.05 -4.37 -4.29
C GLY A 15 -12.51 -5.57 -5.13
N CYS A 16 -11.55 -6.30 -5.71
CA CYS A 16 -11.86 -7.46 -6.57
C CYS A 16 -12.64 -8.53 -5.82
N GLY A 17 -13.70 -9.06 -6.44
CA GLY A 17 -14.35 -10.27 -5.97
C GLY A 17 -13.50 -11.50 -6.28
N VAL A 18 -13.46 -12.42 -5.32
CA VAL A 18 -12.77 -13.69 -5.43
C VAL A 18 -13.65 -14.84 -4.95
N ILE A 19 -13.39 -16.02 -5.47
CA ILE A 19 -14.03 -17.27 -5.07
C ILE A 19 -12.96 -18.15 -4.45
N ALA A 20 -13.15 -18.52 -3.18
CA ALA A 20 -12.29 -19.46 -2.47
C ALA A 20 -12.94 -20.86 -2.48
N GLU A 21 -12.18 -21.87 -2.89
CA GLU A 21 -12.60 -23.25 -3.01
C GLU A 21 -11.58 -24.18 -2.36
N LYS A 22 -12.05 -25.21 -1.65
CA LYS A 22 -11.17 -26.21 -1.05
C LYS A 22 -10.86 -27.30 -2.09
N GLY A 23 -9.62 -27.28 -2.62
CA GLY A 23 -9.12 -28.29 -3.54
C GLY A 23 -8.43 -29.46 -2.83
N ALA A 24 -7.97 -30.45 -3.60
CA ALA A 24 -7.27 -31.63 -3.06
C ALA A 24 -5.97 -31.28 -2.31
N ASN A 25 -5.26 -30.23 -2.75
CA ASN A 25 -3.97 -29.80 -2.19
C ASN A 25 -4.07 -28.52 -1.34
N GLY A 26 -5.26 -28.20 -0.80
CA GLY A 26 -5.51 -26.99 -0.02
C GLY A 26 -6.47 -26.02 -0.71
N TRP A 27 -6.49 -24.79 -0.23
CA TRP A 27 -7.37 -23.75 -0.77
C TRP A 27 -6.86 -23.23 -2.12
N VAL A 28 -7.80 -23.00 -3.04
CA VAL A 28 -7.58 -22.36 -4.34
C VAL A 28 -8.41 -21.08 -4.40
N VAL A 29 -7.85 -20.02 -4.95
CA VAL A 29 -8.52 -18.72 -5.09
C VAL A 29 -8.51 -18.31 -6.56
N ARG A 30 -9.68 -18.01 -7.10
CA ARG A 30 -9.86 -17.47 -8.46
C ARG A 30 -10.70 -16.19 -8.44
N GLY A 31 -10.61 -15.40 -9.50
CA GLY A 31 -11.44 -14.21 -9.64
C GLY A 31 -12.92 -14.55 -9.82
N ASP A 32 -13.79 -13.73 -9.22
CA ASP A 32 -15.23 -13.87 -9.38
C ASP A 32 -15.68 -13.22 -10.72
N PRO A 33 -16.17 -13.97 -11.69
CA PRO A 33 -16.58 -13.44 -12.98
C PRO A 33 -17.82 -12.53 -12.92
N GLU A 34 -18.63 -12.64 -11.86
CA GLU A 34 -19.84 -11.83 -11.68
C GLU A 34 -19.58 -10.53 -10.90
N HIS A 35 -18.42 -10.39 -10.31
CA HIS A 35 -18.12 -9.19 -9.51
C HIS A 35 -17.78 -7.99 -10.40
N PRO A 36 -18.46 -6.82 -10.23
CA PRO A 36 -18.38 -5.67 -11.14
C PRO A 36 -17.00 -4.98 -11.16
N ALA A 37 -16.21 -5.13 -10.10
CA ALA A 37 -14.89 -4.52 -10.03
C ALA A 37 -13.87 -5.21 -10.97
N ASN A 38 -13.93 -6.53 -11.13
CA ASN A 38 -12.88 -7.30 -11.80
C ASN A 38 -13.32 -8.27 -12.88
N TYR A 39 -14.58 -8.68 -12.93
CA TYR A 39 -15.10 -9.64 -13.95
C TYR A 39 -14.15 -10.84 -14.12
N GLY A 40 -13.79 -11.50 -13.02
CA GLY A 40 -12.93 -12.67 -13.01
C GLY A 40 -11.42 -12.37 -13.09
N ARG A 41 -10.99 -11.14 -13.37
CA ARG A 41 -9.57 -10.77 -13.46
C ARG A 41 -8.92 -10.73 -12.08
N LEU A 42 -7.65 -11.14 -12.01
CA LEU A 42 -6.81 -10.98 -10.82
C LEU A 42 -5.44 -10.42 -11.21
N CYS A 43 -4.73 -9.88 -10.24
CA CYS A 43 -3.30 -9.56 -10.34
C CYS A 43 -2.44 -10.66 -9.69
N SER A 44 -1.12 -10.55 -9.80
CA SER A 44 -0.16 -11.50 -9.19
C SER A 44 -0.41 -11.72 -7.70
N LYS A 45 -0.71 -10.66 -6.93
CA LYS A 45 -1.05 -10.77 -5.50
C LYS A 45 -2.38 -11.50 -5.28
N GLY A 46 -3.38 -11.23 -6.11
CA GLY A 46 -4.69 -11.89 -6.04
C GLY A 46 -4.61 -13.38 -6.35
N THR A 47 -3.80 -13.78 -7.33
CA THR A 47 -3.58 -15.20 -7.66
C THR A 47 -2.79 -15.97 -6.59
N ALA A 48 -2.03 -15.25 -5.75
CA ALA A 48 -1.22 -15.82 -4.67
C ALA A 48 -1.90 -15.76 -3.28
N LEU A 49 -3.19 -15.42 -3.20
CA LEU A 49 -3.87 -15.30 -1.90
C LEU A 49 -3.85 -16.58 -1.07
N ALA A 50 -4.02 -17.73 -1.71
CA ALA A 50 -3.98 -19.02 -1.03
C ALA A 50 -2.63 -19.30 -0.33
N ASP A 51 -1.52 -18.80 -0.88
CA ASP A 51 -0.18 -18.96 -0.30
C ASP A 51 -0.03 -18.23 1.05
N THR A 52 -0.98 -17.36 1.41
CA THR A 52 -0.92 -16.52 2.61
C THR A 52 -1.81 -17.01 3.76
N LEU A 53 -2.39 -18.20 3.65
CA LEU A 53 -3.35 -18.75 4.63
C LEU A 53 -2.68 -19.56 5.77
N GLY A 54 -1.35 -19.73 5.72
CA GLY A 54 -0.59 -20.48 6.73
C GLY A 54 -0.64 -19.83 8.13
N LEU A 55 -0.36 -20.64 9.15
CA LEU A 55 -0.42 -20.25 10.56
C LEU A 55 0.93 -19.84 11.17
N GLU A 56 2.04 -20.07 10.47
CA GLU A 56 3.40 -19.93 11.00
C GLU A 56 3.77 -18.51 11.47
N THR A 57 3.00 -17.50 11.06
CA THR A 57 3.23 -16.10 11.45
C THR A 57 2.05 -15.48 12.20
N ARG A 58 1.08 -16.32 12.61
CA ARG A 58 -0.16 -15.85 13.24
C ARG A 58 0.02 -15.58 14.73
N LEU A 59 -0.58 -14.48 15.18
CA LEU A 59 -0.84 -14.23 16.58
C LEU A 59 -2.07 -15.08 16.98
N LEU A 60 -1.89 -16.01 17.92
CA LEU A 60 -2.89 -17.05 18.21
C LEU A 60 -3.61 -16.88 19.55
N HIS A 61 -3.08 -16.08 20.45
CA HIS A 61 -3.64 -15.85 21.80
C HIS A 61 -3.31 -14.42 22.26
N PRO A 62 -4.11 -13.86 23.20
CA PRO A 62 -3.79 -12.57 23.81
C PRO A 62 -2.49 -12.63 24.63
N VAL A 63 -1.79 -11.49 24.67
CA VAL A 63 -0.59 -11.33 25.50
C VAL A 63 -0.70 -10.02 26.27
N VAL A 64 -0.41 -10.04 27.56
CA VAL A 64 -0.35 -8.87 28.45
C VAL A 64 1.03 -8.82 29.07
N ASP A 65 1.76 -7.71 28.89
CA ASP A 65 3.12 -7.48 29.38
C ASP A 65 4.06 -8.66 29.12
N GLY A 66 4.03 -9.17 27.87
CA GLY A 66 4.87 -10.26 27.40
C GLY A 66 4.44 -11.66 27.83
N ARG A 67 3.32 -11.82 28.55
CA ARG A 67 2.81 -13.11 29.03
C ARG A 67 1.49 -13.45 28.37
N ARG A 68 1.33 -14.72 27.98
CA ARG A 68 0.04 -15.22 27.49
C ARG A 68 -1.05 -14.97 28.53
N ALA A 69 -2.18 -14.46 28.09
CA ALA A 69 -3.38 -14.22 28.89
C ALA A 69 -4.61 -14.82 28.21
N ASP A 70 -5.70 -14.97 28.95
CA ASP A 70 -7.02 -15.20 28.37
C ASP A 70 -7.65 -13.87 27.92
N TRP A 71 -8.76 -13.97 27.21
CA TRP A 71 -9.46 -12.79 26.70
C TRP A 71 -10.05 -11.91 27.81
N ASP A 72 -10.59 -12.51 28.89
CA ASP A 72 -11.21 -11.74 29.98
C ASP A 72 -10.15 -10.88 30.68
N THR A 73 -8.99 -11.45 30.95
CA THR A 73 -7.84 -10.71 31.48
C THR A 73 -7.37 -9.62 30.54
N ALA A 74 -7.20 -9.92 29.25
CA ALA A 74 -6.70 -8.95 28.28
C ALA A 74 -7.68 -7.78 28.07
N ILE A 75 -8.97 -8.04 28.03
CA ILE A 75 -10.01 -7.01 27.93
C ILE A 75 -10.09 -6.16 29.20
N ALA A 76 -10.06 -6.78 30.39
CA ALA A 76 -10.06 -6.07 31.67
C ALA A 76 -8.85 -5.13 31.79
N GLU A 77 -7.65 -5.63 31.46
CA GLU A 77 -6.40 -4.83 31.45
C GLU A 77 -6.48 -3.68 30.45
N ALA A 78 -6.94 -3.93 29.22
CA ALA A 78 -7.10 -2.89 28.21
C ALA A 78 -8.07 -1.79 28.67
N ALA A 79 -9.25 -2.18 29.14
CA ALA A 79 -10.26 -1.24 29.64
C ALA A 79 -9.77 -0.48 30.89
N GLY A 80 -9.13 -1.18 31.84
CA GLY A 80 -8.61 -0.58 33.07
C GLY A 80 -7.53 0.47 32.79
N ARG A 81 -6.56 0.15 31.90
CA ARG A 81 -5.46 1.07 31.54
C ARG A 81 -6.00 2.26 30.74
N ILE A 82 -6.96 2.06 29.82
CA ILE A 82 -7.60 3.17 29.09
C ILE A 82 -8.34 4.09 30.05
N ARG A 83 -9.15 3.54 30.97
CA ARG A 83 -9.89 4.30 31.97
C ARG A 83 -8.93 5.12 32.83
N ALA A 84 -7.89 4.51 33.39
CA ALA A 84 -6.92 5.19 34.26
C ALA A 84 -6.25 6.37 33.56
N VAL A 85 -5.88 6.22 32.29
CA VAL A 85 -5.27 7.28 31.47
C VAL A 85 -6.28 8.42 31.24
N ILE A 86 -7.53 8.11 30.88
CA ILE A 86 -8.54 9.13 30.60
C ILE A 86 -8.95 9.87 31.87
N ASP A 87 -9.12 9.17 32.99
CA ASP A 87 -9.52 9.76 34.26
C ASP A 87 -8.45 10.74 34.79
N LEU A 88 -7.15 10.43 34.59
CA LEU A 88 -6.06 11.26 35.04
C LEU A 88 -5.72 12.41 34.07
N HIS A 89 -5.85 12.20 32.76
CA HIS A 89 -5.34 13.11 31.75
C HIS A 89 -6.39 13.65 30.77
N GLY A 90 -7.63 13.22 30.89
CA GLY A 90 -8.75 13.58 30.02
C GLY A 90 -8.81 12.76 28.73
N PRO A 91 -9.92 12.85 27.98
CA PRO A 91 -10.20 11.99 26.84
C PRO A 91 -9.19 12.10 25.69
N ASP A 92 -8.63 13.26 25.44
CA ASP A 92 -7.65 13.48 24.36
C ASP A 92 -6.27 12.80 24.63
N SER A 93 -6.09 12.20 25.82
CA SER A 93 -4.91 11.39 26.14
C SER A 93 -4.96 9.97 25.59
N PHE A 94 -6.12 9.55 25.05
CA PHE A 94 -6.32 8.29 24.35
C PHE A 94 -6.44 8.49 22.85
N ALA A 95 -5.98 7.52 22.07
CA ALA A 95 -6.14 7.52 20.62
C ALA A 95 -6.29 6.12 20.03
N PHE A 96 -7.02 6.03 18.91
CA PHE A 96 -6.95 4.90 17.97
C PHE A 96 -6.09 5.25 16.75
N TYR A 97 -5.29 4.26 16.28
CA TYR A 97 -4.65 4.31 14.97
C TYR A 97 -5.06 3.08 14.15
N LEU A 98 -5.95 3.29 13.20
CA LEU A 98 -6.66 2.27 12.46
C LEU A 98 -6.03 1.96 11.09
N SER A 99 -6.67 1.08 10.31
CA SER A 99 -6.16 0.62 9.02
C SER A 99 -7.24 0.46 7.97
N GLY A 100 -6.98 0.86 6.72
CA GLY A 100 -7.83 0.52 5.57
C GLY A 100 -7.89 -0.98 5.24
N GLN A 101 -7.33 -1.84 6.08
CA GLN A 101 -7.47 -3.30 6.06
C GLN A 101 -8.59 -3.79 6.97
N LEU A 102 -9.12 -2.95 7.85
CA LEU A 102 -10.27 -3.24 8.70
C LEU A 102 -11.55 -3.25 7.86
N LEU A 103 -12.55 -3.98 8.33
CA LEU A 103 -13.89 -3.96 7.76
C LEU A 103 -14.63 -2.69 8.19
N THR A 104 -15.70 -2.34 7.50
CA THR A 104 -16.51 -1.16 7.81
C THR A 104 -17.04 -1.22 9.24
N GLU A 105 -17.45 -2.40 9.68
CA GLU A 105 -17.97 -2.68 11.02
C GLU A 105 -16.89 -2.47 12.10
N ASP A 106 -15.66 -2.91 11.85
CA ASP A 106 -14.52 -2.72 12.77
C ASP A 106 -14.25 -1.23 12.99
N TYR A 107 -14.22 -0.46 11.90
CA TYR A 107 -14.05 0.99 11.94
C TYR A 107 -15.20 1.69 12.69
N TYR A 108 -16.44 1.27 12.41
CA TYR A 108 -17.62 1.89 13.01
C TYR A 108 -17.60 1.77 14.52
N VAL A 109 -17.31 0.57 15.04
CA VAL A 109 -17.28 0.30 16.49
C VAL A 109 -16.18 1.11 17.18
N ALA A 110 -14.97 1.16 16.61
CA ALA A 110 -13.87 1.95 17.14
C ALA A 110 -14.18 3.46 17.13
N ASN A 111 -14.75 3.95 16.04
CA ASN A 111 -15.16 5.34 15.90
C ASN A 111 -16.26 5.74 16.88
N LYS A 112 -17.30 4.92 17.03
CA LYS A 112 -18.40 5.11 17.97
C LYS A 112 -17.88 5.18 19.41
N LEU A 113 -17.02 4.22 19.82
CA LEU A 113 -16.44 4.22 21.15
C LEU A 113 -15.65 5.50 21.43
N ALA A 114 -14.71 5.86 20.56
CA ALA A 114 -13.86 7.02 20.79
C ALA A 114 -14.64 8.32 20.79
N LYS A 115 -15.45 8.58 19.76
CA LYS A 115 -16.08 9.89 19.56
C LYS A 115 -17.38 10.09 20.33
N GLY A 116 -18.15 9.00 20.58
CA GLY A 116 -19.44 9.07 21.28
C GLY A 116 -19.35 8.76 22.76
N PHE A 117 -18.40 7.94 23.20
CA PHE A 117 -18.41 7.39 24.55
C PHE A 117 -17.17 7.77 25.36
N LEU A 118 -16.00 7.85 24.75
CA LEU A 118 -14.78 8.34 25.41
C LEU A 118 -14.64 9.88 25.29
N GLY A 119 -15.20 10.47 24.25
CA GLY A 119 -15.22 11.94 24.06
C GLY A 119 -13.97 12.48 23.37
N THR A 120 -13.23 11.67 22.63
CA THR A 120 -12.07 12.09 21.85
C THR A 120 -12.24 11.80 20.36
N ALA A 121 -11.77 12.72 19.51
CA ALA A 121 -11.67 12.51 18.07
C ALA A 121 -10.28 12.06 17.62
N ASN A 122 -9.40 11.66 18.52
CA ASN A 122 -8.09 11.08 18.20
C ASN A 122 -8.27 9.66 17.62
N VAL A 123 -8.94 9.58 16.48
CA VAL A 123 -9.12 8.39 15.65
C VAL A 123 -8.57 8.70 14.28
N ASP A 124 -7.40 8.20 13.96
CA ASP A 124 -6.83 8.35 12.62
C ASP A 124 -6.38 7.00 12.07
N THR A 125 -6.02 6.94 10.81
CA THR A 125 -5.79 5.69 10.10
C THR A 125 -4.65 5.84 9.10
N ASN A 126 -4.06 4.72 8.69
CA ASN A 126 -3.08 4.73 7.60
C ASN A 126 -3.68 5.19 6.25
N SER A 127 -5.02 5.31 6.12
CA SER A 127 -5.66 5.98 5.00
C SER A 127 -5.32 7.48 4.93
N ARG A 128 -4.93 8.10 6.05
CA ARG A 128 -4.33 9.45 6.10
C ARG A 128 -3.09 9.56 5.24
N LEU A 129 -2.28 8.51 5.19
CA LEU A 129 -1.04 8.43 4.39
C LEU A 129 -1.33 8.13 2.91
N CYS A 130 -2.58 7.77 2.57
CA CYS A 130 -2.96 7.29 1.25
C CYS A 130 -3.66 8.35 0.41
N MET A 131 -4.86 8.79 0.82
CA MET A 131 -5.79 9.57 -0.01
C MET A 131 -6.44 10.75 0.72
N ALA A 132 -5.87 11.24 1.81
CA ALA A 132 -6.48 12.31 2.60
C ALA A 132 -6.55 13.65 1.85
N SER A 133 -5.61 13.91 0.94
CA SER A 133 -5.62 15.11 0.09
C SER A 133 -6.80 15.09 -0.91
N THR A 134 -7.15 13.89 -1.42
CA THR A 134 -8.39 13.73 -2.22
C THR A 134 -9.63 14.03 -1.38
N VAL A 135 -9.73 13.48 -0.17
CA VAL A 135 -10.85 13.77 0.74
C VAL A 135 -11.02 15.27 0.95
N ALA A 136 -9.91 15.97 1.26
CA ALA A 136 -9.91 17.41 1.47
C ALA A 136 -10.27 18.19 0.20
N GLY A 137 -9.72 17.79 -0.96
CA GLY A 137 -10.00 18.43 -2.25
C GLY A 137 -11.45 18.25 -2.71
N HIS A 138 -12.03 17.05 -2.54
CA HIS A 138 -13.44 16.79 -2.82
C HIS A 138 -14.34 17.63 -1.91
N ARG A 139 -14.09 17.65 -0.59
CA ARG A 139 -14.87 18.47 0.34
C ARG A 139 -14.80 19.95 0.02
N ARG A 140 -13.65 20.47 -0.39
CA ARG A 140 -13.52 21.89 -0.81
C ARG A 140 -14.30 22.21 -2.08
N ALA A 141 -14.33 21.28 -3.05
CA ALA A 141 -14.95 21.50 -4.35
C ALA A 141 -16.40 21.05 -4.39
N PHE A 142 -16.76 19.91 -3.78
CA PHE A 142 -18.08 19.27 -3.91
C PHE A 142 -18.93 19.38 -2.63
N GLY A 143 -18.32 19.80 -1.51
CA GLY A 143 -18.98 19.82 -0.19
C GLY A 143 -18.94 18.47 0.53
N SER A 144 -18.56 17.38 -0.15
CA SER A 144 -18.53 16.02 0.40
C SER A 144 -17.33 15.22 -0.10
N ASP A 145 -17.02 14.10 0.56
CA ASP A 145 -15.97 13.14 0.14
C ASP A 145 -16.56 12.10 -0.83
N THR A 146 -17.03 12.56 -1.99
CA THR A 146 -17.70 11.73 -2.98
C THR A 146 -16.89 11.58 -4.26
N VAL A 147 -16.54 10.34 -4.63
CA VAL A 147 -15.98 10.04 -5.95
C VAL A 147 -17.09 10.15 -7.00
N PRO A 148 -16.99 11.05 -8.00
CA PRO A 148 -18.11 11.34 -8.88
C PRO A 148 -18.41 10.25 -9.92
N GLY A 149 -17.41 9.46 -10.33
CA GLY A 149 -17.50 8.43 -11.36
C GLY A 149 -17.47 6.99 -10.86
N CYS A 150 -17.31 6.06 -11.79
CA CYS A 150 -17.19 4.63 -11.53
C CYS A 150 -16.14 3.97 -12.43
N PHE A 151 -15.80 2.71 -12.19
CA PHE A 151 -14.80 1.99 -12.99
C PHE A 151 -15.17 1.85 -14.48
N GLU A 152 -16.47 1.79 -14.80
CA GLU A 152 -16.94 1.74 -16.18
C GLU A 152 -16.52 2.98 -16.98
N ASP A 153 -16.33 4.14 -16.33
CA ASP A 153 -15.91 5.35 -17.02
C ASP A 153 -14.52 5.23 -17.66
N ILE A 154 -13.64 4.39 -17.09
CA ILE A 154 -12.33 4.07 -17.67
C ILE A 154 -12.49 3.39 -19.02
N GLU A 155 -13.51 2.53 -19.15
CA GLU A 155 -13.79 1.76 -20.37
C GLU A 155 -14.53 2.60 -21.43
N LEU A 156 -15.20 3.68 -21.02
CA LEU A 156 -15.97 4.57 -21.88
C LEU A 156 -15.20 5.81 -22.37
N ALA A 157 -14.04 6.09 -21.79
CA ALA A 157 -13.25 7.26 -22.09
C ALA A 157 -12.58 7.19 -23.48
N ASP A 158 -12.47 8.34 -24.16
CA ASP A 158 -11.68 8.52 -25.37
C ASP A 158 -10.21 8.81 -25.01
N LEU A 159 -10.01 9.54 -23.89
CA LEU A 159 -8.70 9.86 -23.32
C LEU A 159 -8.68 9.51 -21.83
N VAL A 160 -7.67 8.76 -21.40
CA VAL A 160 -7.37 8.53 -19.98
C VAL A 160 -6.03 9.16 -19.62
N VAL A 161 -6.04 10.05 -18.63
CA VAL A 161 -4.84 10.69 -18.08
C VAL A 161 -4.51 10.08 -16.73
N LEU A 162 -3.34 9.43 -16.60
CA LEU A 162 -2.84 8.86 -15.33
C LEU A 162 -1.90 9.86 -14.67
N VAL A 163 -2.26 10.38 -13.49
CA VAL A 163 -1.47 11.40 -12.79
C VAL A 163 -0.93 10.87 -11.47
N GLY A 164 0.40 10.75 -11.38
CA GLY A 164 1.04 10.19 -10.19
C GLY A 164 0.44 8.83 -9.78
N SER A 165 0.11 8.01 -10.80
CA SER A 165 -0.61 6.76 -10.65
C SER A 165 0.05 5.65 -11.48
N ASN A 166 0.99 4.90 -10.88
CA ASN A 166 1.48 3.66 -11.50
C ASN A 166 0.38 2.59 -11.40
N LEU A 167 -0.63 2.71 -12.29
CA LEU A 167 -1.82 1.86 -12.28
C LEU A 167 -1.45 0.39 -12.50
N ALA A 168 -0.44 0.12 -13.32
CA ALA A 168 0.05 -1.23 -13.62
C ALA A 168 0.51 -2.00 -12.37
N TRP A 169 1.10 -1.32 -11.38
CA TRP A 169 1.58 -1.95 -10.14
C TRP A 169 0.61 -1.80 -8.96
N CYS A 170 -0.05 -0.65 -8.86
CA CYS A 170 -0.86 -0.30 -7.69
C CYS A 170 -2.30 -0.80 -7.80
N HIS A 171 -2.87 -0.81 -9.02
CA HIS A 171 -4.24 -1.24 -9.31
C HIS A 171 -4.29 -2.08 -10.61
N PRO A 172 -3.58 -3.24 -10.66
CA PRO A 172 -3.32 -3.95 -11.91
C PRO A 172 -4.59 -4.38 -12.65
N VAL A 173 -5.68 -4.65 -11.94
CA VAL A 173 -6.95 -5.03 -12.57
C VAL A 173 -7.60 -3.84 -13.29
N LEU A 174 -7.52 -2.63 -12.73
CA LEU A 174 -7.97 -1.42 -13.45
C LEU A 174 -7.07 -1.14 -14.66
N PHE A 175 -5.77 -1.40 -14.55
CA PHE A 175 -4.86 -1.33 -15.69
C PHE A 175 -5.21 -2.33 -16.79
N GLN A 176 -5.60 -3.56 -16.44
CA GLN A 176 -6.10 -4.55 -17.41
C GLN A 176 -7.38 -4.07 -18.10
N ARG A 177 -8.30 -3.42 -17.37
CA ARG A 177 -9.53 -2.82 -17.93
C ARG A 177 -9.19 -1.68 -18.90
N LEU A 178 -8.27 -0.78 -18.52
CA LEU A 178 -7.79 0.30 -19.41
C LEU A 178 -7.10 -0.26 -20.65
N LYS A 179 -6.25 -1.28 -20.51
CA LYS A 179 -5.59 -1.93 -21.64
C LYS A 179 -6.61 -2.53 -22.61
N LYS A 180 -7.67 -3.15 -22.10
CA LYS A 180 -8.76 -3.67 -22.91
C LYS A 180 -9.49 -2.54 -23.65
N ALA A 181 -9.86 -1.45 -22.96
CA ALA A 181 -10.50 -0.28 -23.59
C ALA A 181 -9.65 0.30 -24.72
N ARG A 182 -8.32 0.42 -24.50
CA ARG A 182 -7.39 0.84 -25.55
C ARG A 182 -7.42 -0.09 -26.78
N GLN A 183 -7.40 -1.39 -26.55
CA GLN A 183 -7.43 -2.40 -27.65
C GLN A 183 -8.73 -2.39 -28.44
N GLU A 184 -9.88 -2.24 -27.77
CA GLU A 184 -11.21 -2.37 -28.39
C GLU A 184 -11.75 -1.04 -28.93
N ARG A 185 -11.36 0.10 -28.34
CA ARG A 185 -11.92 1.42 -28.66
C ARG A 185 -10.89 2.44 -29.14
N GLY A 186 -9.59 2.12 -29.06
CA GLY A 186 -8.54 3.09 -29.39
C GLY A 186 -8.35 4.18 -28.35
N THR A 187 -8.74 3.97 -27.09
CA THR A 187 -8.57 4.95 -26.00
C THR A 187 -7.12 5.44 -25.92
N THR A 188 -6.94 6.74 -26.02
CA THR A 188 -5.62 7.39 -25.86
C THR A 188 -5.23 7.41 -24.39
N VAL A 189 -3.95 7.18 -24.07
CA VAL A 189 -3.43 7.13 -22.70
C VAL A 189 -2.28 8.11 -22.54
N VAL A 190 -2.41 9.04 -21.58
CA VAL A 190 -1.33 9.94 -21.16
C VAL A 190 -0.90 9.56 -19.74
N VAL A 191 0.42 9.47 -19.52
CA VAL A 191 0.99 9.22 -18.18
C VAL A 191 1.79 10.44 -17.74
N ILE A 192 1.41 11.00 -16.60
CA ILE A 192 2.09 12.12 -15.93
C ILE A 192 2.71 11.55 -14.64
N ASP A 193 4.00 11.24 -14.70
CA ASP A 193 4.76 10.66 -13.58
C ASP A 193 6.24 11.00 -13.78
N PRO A 194 6.98 11.41 -12.74
CA PRO A 194 8.42 11.69 -12.85
C PRO A 194 9.24 10.51 -13.41
N ARG A 195 8.81 9.29 -13.08
CA ARG A 195 9.42 8.04 -13.56
C ARG A 195 8.72 7.51 -14.79
N ARG A 196 9.48 6.82 -15.64
CA ARG A 196 8.91 5.91 -16.64
C ARG A 196 8.47 4.62 -15.96
N THR A 197 7.20 4.56 -15.54
CA THR A 197 6.62 3.41 -14.87
C THR A 197 6.08 2.38 -15.87
N ASP A 198 5.78 1.14 -15.42
CA ASP A 198 5.16 0.13 -16.28
C ASP A 198 3.81 0.57 -16.87
N SER A 199 3.16 1.57 -16.30
CA SER A 199 1.96 2.18 -16.90
C SER A 199 2.24 2.88 -18.22
N CYS A 200 3.49 3.28 -18.46
CA CYS A 200 3.93 3.88 -19.73
C CYS A 200 4.00 2.87 -20.88
N ASP A 201 3.91 1.58 -20.63
CA ASP A 201 3.91 0.53 -21.67
C ASP A 201 2.74 0.64 -22.66
N ILE A 202 1.66 1.29 -22.23
CA ILE A 202 0.48 1.56 -23.08
C ILE A 202 0.25 3.06 -23.30
N ALA A 203 1.16 3.93 -22.88
CA ALA A 203 1.00 5.38 -23.04
C ALA A 203 1.33 5.85 -24.46
N ASP A 204 0.49 6.75 -24.98
CA ASP A 204 0.75 7.49 -26.20
C ASP A 204 1.66 8.70 -25.91
N LEU A 205 1.59 9.22 -24.68
CA LEU A 205 2.42 10.33 -24.22
C LEU A 205 2.84 10.12 -22.76
N HIS A 206 4.15 10.26 -22.49
CA HIS A 206 4.70 10.32 -21.13
C HIS A 206 5.25 11.72 -20.83
N LEU A 207 4.81 12.29 -19.72
CA LEU A 207 5.22 13.59 -19.20
C LEU A 207 5.98 13.42 -17.88
N PRO A 208 7.32 13.35 -17.91
CA PRO A 208 8.15 13.19 -16.71
C PRO A 208 8.35 14.53 -15.98
N LEU A 209 7.26 15.08 -15.42
CA LEU A 209 7.27 16.38 -14.77
C LEU A 209 8.17 16.41 -13.51
N ALA A 210 8.70 17.59 -13.19
CA ALA A 210 9.40 17.82 -11.94
C ALA A 210 8.47 17.53 -10.75
N PRO A 211 8.90 16.74 -9.74
CA PRO A 211 8.06 16.41 -8.59
C PRO A 211 7.49 17.65 -7.91
N GLY A 212 6.17 17.67 -7.71
CA GLY A 212 5.46 18.77 -7.05
C GLY A 212 4.84 19.81 -7.98
N SER A 213 5.13 19.78 -9.29
CA SER A 213 4.70 20.82 -10.24
C SER A 213 3.34 20.57 -10.90
N ASP A 214 2.58 19.59 -10.42
CA ASP A 214 1.26 19.20 -10.97
C ASP A 214 0.31 20.38 -11.13
N VAL A 215 0.22 21.26 -10.11
CA VAL A 215 -0.67 22.45 -10.14
C VAL A 215 -0.34 23.37 -11.31
N ALA A 216 0.95 23.59 -11.62
CA ALA A 216 1.34 24.43 -12.74
C ALA A 216 0.86 23.85 -14.09
N LEU A 217 0.97 22.53 -14.27
CA LEU A 217 0.51 21.86 -15.49
C LEU A 217 -1.00 21.93 -15.65
N PHE A 218 -1.78 21.67 -14.57
CA PHE A 218 -3.25 21.71 -14.64
C PHE A 218 -3.81 23.12 -14.70
N ASN A 219 -3.14 24.13 -14.14
CA ASN A 219 -3.47 25.53 -14.35
C ASN A 219 -3.23 25.95 -15.83
N ALA A 220 -2.10 25.56 -16.42
CA ALA A 220 -1.87 25.78 -17.84
C ALA A 220 -2.93 25.07 -18.71
N LEU A 221 -3.37 23.88 -18.32
CA LEU A 221 -4.44 23.15 -18.99
C LEU A 221 -5.79 23.90 -18.91
N LEU A 222 -6.15 24.47 -17.77
CA LEU A 222 -7.37 25.26 -17.62
C LEU A 222 -7.34 26.51 -18.50
N ALA A 223 -6.23 27.24 -18.49
CA ALA A 223 -6.06 28.42 -19.35
C ALA A 223 -6.09 28.04 -20.84
N HIS A 224 -5.52 26.91 -21.23
CA HIS A 224 -5.57 26.39 -22.60
C HIS A 224 -7.00 26.02 -23.02
N CYS A 225 -7.77 25.36 -22.15
CA CYS A 225 -9.18 25.02 -22.39
C CYS A 225 -10.02 26.27 -22.65
N GLU A 226 -9.75 27.38 -21.93
CA GLU A 226 -10.37 28.67 -22.20
C GLU A 226 -9.98 29.19 -23.57
N ALA A 227 -8.68 29.25 -23.88
CA ALA A 227 -8.20 29.77 -25.15
C ALA A 227 -8.73 28.98 -26.38
N ARG A 228 -8.97 27.68 -26.20
CA ARG A 228 -9.54 26.78 -27.22
C ARG A 228 -11.07 26.81 -27.27
N GLY A 229 -11.75 27.56 -26.39
CA GLY A 229 -13.20 27.67 -26.35
C GLY A 229 -13.93 26.39 -25.93
N VAL A 230 -13.28 25.50 -25.12
CA VAL A 230 -13.86 24.21 -24.69
C VAL A 230 -14.44 24.27 -23.28
N LEU A 231 -14.51 25.44 -22.66
CA LEU A 231 -15.20 25.64 -21.37
C LEU A 231 -16.70 25.51 -21.54
N ASP A 232 -17.36 24.89 -20.57
CA ASP A 232 -18.82 24.80 -20.48
C ASP A 232 -19.38 25.97 -19.65
N PHE A 233 -19.50 27.17 -20.26
CA PHE A 233 -19.96 28.36 -19.56
C PHE A 233 -21.39 28.20 -19.02
N ALA A 234 -22.25 27.45 -19.70
CA ALA A 234 -23.60 27.16 -19.20
C ALA A 234 -23.55 26.39 -17.89
N PHE A 235 -22.66 25.37 -17.77
CA PHE A 235 -22.44 24.62 -16.55
C PHE A 235 -21.75 25.49 -15.48
N ILE A 236 -20.73 26.27 -15.86
CA ILE A 236 -20.01 27.18 -14.95
C ILE A 236 -21.01 28.14 -14.29
N ASP A 237 -21.82 28.83 -15.06
CA ASP A 237 -22.75 29.86 -14.58
C ASP A 237 -23.88 29.26 -13.74
N ALA A 238 -24.40 28.09 -14.12
CA ALA A 238 -25.52 27.47 -13.41
C ALA A 238 -25.08 26.71 -12.15
N HIS A 239 -23.89 26.10 -12.13
CA HIS A 239 -23.56 25.04 -11.17
C HIS A 239 -22.25 25.26 -10.41
N THR A 240 -21.56 26.38 -10.61
CA THR A 240 -20.26 26.59 -9.95
C THR A 240 -20.11 27.98 -9.34
N ASN A 241 -19.18 28.12 -8.39
CA ASN A 241 -18.69 29.37 -7.81
C ASN A 241 -17.17 29.47 -7.96
N GLY A 242 -16.59 30.67 -7.92
CA GLY A 242 -15.15 30.91 -7.86
C GLY A 242 -14.42 30.77 -9.20
N PHE A 243 -15.14 30.78 -10.33
CA PHE A 243 -14.52 30.60 -11.66
C PHE A 243 -13.56 31.72 -12.02
N THR A 244 -13.94 32.98 -11.81
CA THR A 244 -13.13 34.15 -12.20
C THR A 244 -11.77 34.15 -11.52
N GLU A 245 -11.75 33.93 -10.21
CA GLU A 245 -10.54 33.90 -9.39
C GLU A 245 -9.68 32.68 -9.75
N THR A 246 -10.31 31.52 -10.00
CA THR A 246 -9.62 30.29 -10.40
C THR A 246 -8.96 30.43 -11.76
N LEU A 247 -9.66 31.03 -12.74
CA LEU A 247 -9.09 31.27 -14.06
C LEU A 247 -7.95 32.31 -14.00
N ALA A 248 -8.10 33.35 -13.18
CA ALA A 248 -7.02 34.32 -12.96
C ALA A 248 -5.77 33.68 -12.38
N ALA A 249 -5.92 32.80 -11.38
CA ALA A 249 -4.81 32.03 -10.81
C ALA A 249 -4.18 31.07 -11.84
N ALA A 250 -4.98 30.46 -12.70
CA ALA A 250 -4.53 29.56 -13.75
C ALA A 250 -3.67 30.28 -14.80
N ARG A 251 -4.11 31.46 -15.25
CA ARG A 251 -3.40 32.33 -16.23
C ARG A 251 -2.08 32.89 -15.65
N GLY A 252 -2.02 33.13 -14.36
CA GLY A 252 -0.84 33.63 -13.67
C GLY A 252 0.23 32.57 -13.39
N GLY A 253 -0.02 31.28 -13.71
CA GLY A 253 0.89 30.19 -13.46
C GLY A 253 2.05 30.11 -14.45
N ASP A 254 3.22 29.71 -13.95
CA ASP A 254 4.38 29.42 -14.82
C ASP A 254 4.51 27.90 -15.03
N VAL A 255 4.21 27.43 -16.24
CA VAL A 255 4.32 26.01 -16.60
C VAL A 255 5.77 25.53 -16.78
N ALA A 256 6.74 26.45 -16.96
CA ALA A 256 8.15 26.10 -17.11
C ALA A 256 8.72 25.41 -15.85
N VAL A 257 8.14 25.63 -14.67
CA VAL A 257 8.53 24.94 -13.42
C VAL A 257 8.33 23.42 -13.49
N THR A 258 7.57 22.92 -14.47
CA THR A 258 7.40 21.49 -14.70
C THR A 258 8.66 20.82 -15.25
N GLY A 259 9.55 21.58 -15.85
CA GLY A 259 10.75 21.06 -16.54
C GLY A 259 10.44 20.21 -17.77
N LEU A 260 9.18 20.21 -18.23
CA LEU A 260 8.76 19.43 -19.40
C LEU A 260 9.14 20.12 -20.71
N ASP A 261 9.34 19.33 -21.74
CA ASP A 261 9.47 19.81 -23.13
C ASP A 261 8.20 20.60 -23.54
N PRO A 262 8.31 21.85 -23.98
CA PRO A 262 7.17 22.67 -24.40
C PRO A 262 6.30 22.02 -25.48
N ALA A 263 6.89 21.26 -26.42
CA ALA A 263 6.15 20.55 -27.46
C ALA A 263 5.27 19.43 -26.88
N LYS A 264 5.78 18.71 -25.86
CA LYS A 264 5.02 17.70 -25.15
C LYS A 264 3.89 18.31 -24.30
N ILE A 265 4.15 19.47 -23.71
CA ILE A 265 3.10 20.23 -22.99
C ILE A 265 1.99 20.59 -23.98
N ALA A 266 2.31 21.27 -25.07
CA ALA A 266 1.34 21.69 -26.08
C ALA A 266 0.53 20.51 -26.62
N HIS A 267 1.19 19.39 -26.91
CA HIS A 267 0.52 18.17 -27.36
C HIS A 267 -0.48 17.61 -26.31
N PHE A 268 -0.09 17.58 -25.03
CA PHE A 268 -0.99 17.15 -23.95
C PHE A 268 -2.22 18.08 -23.83
N LEU A 269 -1.99 19.40 -23.84
CA LEU A 269 -3.05 20.39 -23.71
C LEU A 269 -4.07 20.25 -24.87
N ASP A 270 -3.57 20.09 -26.10
CA ASP A 270 -4.41 19.88 -27.27
C ASP A 270 -5.16 18.55 -27.25
N LEU A 271 -4.51 17.45 -26.82
CA LEU A 271 -5.17 16.15 -26.63
C LEU A 271 -6.34 16.26 -25.66
N PHE A 272 -6.15 16.94 -24.53
CA PHE A 272 -7.22 17.10 -23.53
C PHE A 272 -8.37 17.96 -24.07
N ALA A 273 -8.06 19.06 -24.76
CA ALA A 273 -9.06 19.96 -25.33
C ALA A 273 -9.86 19.31 -26.47
N ALA A 274 -9.22 18.52 -27.32
CA ALA A 274 -9.83 17.87 -28.47
C ALA A 274 -10.77 16.69 -28.11
N ASN A 275 -10.51 16.00 -26.97
CA ASN A 275 -11.30 14.84 -26.57
C ASN A 275 -12.50 15.23 -25.72
N ARG A 276 -13.67 14.72 -26.03
CA ARG A 276 -14.89 14.98 -25.26
C ARG A 276 -14.95 14.14 -23.98
N LYS A 277 -14.68 12.84 -24.07
CA LYS A 277 -14.72 11.92 -22.94
C LYS A 277 -13.34 11.74 -22.36
N VAL A 278 -13.04 12.48 -21.30
CA VAL A 278 -11.75 12.44 -20.61
C VAL A 278 -11.92 12.02 -19.17
N VAL A 279 -11.19 10.97 -18.77
CA VAL A 279 -11.07 10.52 -17.38
C VAL A 279 -9.65 10.81 -16.90
N THR A 280 -9.50 11.58 -15.81
CA THR A 280 -8.22 11.79 -15.15
C THR A 280 -8.15 10.92 -13.90
N ILE A 281 -7.34 9.86 -13.95
CA ILE A 281 -7.11 8.96 -12.82
C ILE A 281 -5.90 9.46 -12.05
N PHE A 282 -6.07 9.72 -10.76
CA PHE A 282 -4.96 10.17 -9.90
C PHE A 282 -4.87 9.36 -8.60
N SER A 283 -3.67 9.29 -8.04
CA SER A 283 -3.36 8.42 -6.92
C SER A 283 -2.35 9.07 -5.97
N GLN A 284 -1.44 8.28 -5.37
CA GLN A 284 -0.53 8.73 -4.32
C GLN A 284 0.50 9.77 -4.76
N GLY A 285 0.87 9.84 -6.04
CA GLY A 285 1.78 10.87 -6.54
C GLY A 285 1.21 12.29 -6.43
N VAL A 286 -0.11 12.42 -6.59
CA VAL A 286 -0.84 13.67 -6.33
C VAL A 286 -1.04 13.88 -4.83
N ASN A 287 -1.48 12.84 -4.12
CA ASN A 287 -1.94 12.92 -2.74
C ASN A 287 -0.82 13.11 -1.71
N GLN A 288 0.28 12.37 -1.84
CA GLN A 288 1.39 12.35 -0.87
C GLN A 288 2.36 13.52 -1.07
N SER A 289 1.85 14.73 -0.93
CA SER A 289 2.55 16.00 -1.13
C SER A 289 2.13 17.02 -0.10
N SER A 290 3.01 17.93 0.27
CA SER A 290 2.72 19.08 1.13
C SER A 290 1.78 20.12 0.48
N SER A 291 1.44 19.94 -0.79
CA SER A 291 0.41 20.68 -1.53
C SER A 291 -0.64 19.76 -2.19
N GLY A 292 -0.84 18.57 -1.62
CA GLY A 292 -1.66 17.52 -2.22
C GLY A 292 -3.11 17.93 -2.41
N THR A 293 -3.71 18.66 -1.47
CA THR A 293 -5.07 19.18 -1.61
C THR A 293 -5.21 20.14 -2.78
N ASP A 294 -4.24 21.03 -2.98
CA ASP A 294 -4.25 21.99 -4.10
C ASP A 294 -4.03 21.27 -5.45
N LYS A 295 -3.19 20.23 -5.50
CA LYS A 295 -3.04 19.39 -6.69
C LYS A 295 -4.35 18.71 -7.07
N VAL A 296 -5.08 18.17 -6.10
CA VAL A 296 -6.42 17.60 -6.34
C VAL A 296 -7.36 18.68 -6.87
N ASN A 297 -7.41 19.85 -6.25
CA ASN A 297 -8.30 20.92 -6.70
C ASN A 297 -7.93 21.43 -8.11
N SER A 298 -6.66 21.49 -8.50
CA SER A 298 -6.27 21.86 -9.88
C SER A 298 -6.83 20.88 -10.93
N ILE A 299 -6.85 19.56 -10.62
CA ILE A 299 -7.47 18.55 -11.47
C ILE A 299 -9.00 18.73 -11.51
N LEU A 300 -9.63 18.92 -10.34
CA LEU A 300 -11.08 19.10 -10.27
C LEU A 300 -11.54 20.35 -11.01
N ASN A 301 -10.81 21.45 -10.91
CA ASN A 301 -11.12 22.73 -11.59
C ASN A 301 -11.26 22.56 -13.10
N VAL A 302 -10.34 21.83 -13.74
CA VAL A 302 -10.39 21.59 -15.18
C VAL A 302 -11.64 20.78 -15.56
N HIS A 303 -11.97 19.74 -14.81
CA HIS A 303 -13.14 18.91 -15.08
C HIS A 303 -14.45 19.65 -14.80
N LEU A 304 -14.53 20.47 -13.77
CA LEU A 304 -15.68 21.34 -13.47
C LEU A 304 -15.87 22.39 -14.57
N ALA A 305 -14.80 23.11 -14.93
CA ALA A 305 -14.89 24.17 -15.92
C ALA A 305 -15.23 23.66 -17.34
N THR A 306 -14.95 22.39 -17.62
CA THR A 306 -15.30 21.76 -18.91
C THR A 306 -16.57 20.91 -18.86
N GLY A 307 -17.35 20.98 -17.78
CA GLY A 307 -18.61 20.24 -17.61
C GLY A 307 -18.46 18.71 -17.61
N ARG A 308 -17.28 18.19 -17.26
CA ARG A 308 -16.93 16.75 -17.35
C ARG A 308 -17.06 16.03 -16.01
N VAL A 309 -18.02 16.38 -15.17
CA VAL A 309 -18.25 15.72 -13.89
C VAL A 309 -19.60 15.02 -13.90
N GLY A 310 -19.66 13.76 -13.40
CA GLY A 310 -20.89 12.98 -13.29
C GLY A 310 -21.45 12.46 -14.60
N ARG A 311 -20.69 12.49 -15.68
CA ARG A 311 -21.10 12.04 -17.03
C ARG A 311 -20.34 10.77 -17.45
N PRO A 312 -20.97 9.85 -18.26
CA PRO A 312 -20.33 8.61 -18.70
C PRO A 312 -19.02 8.82 -19.45
N GLY A 313 -17.95 8.17 -18.99
CA GLY A 313 -16.62 8.22 -19.59
C GLY A 313 -15.88 9.54 -19.30
N MET A 314 -16.29 10.30 -18.31
CA MET A 314 -15.75 11.61 -18.02
C MET A 314 -15.50 11.83 -16.53
N GLY A 315 -14.57 12.71 -16.20
CA GLY A 315 -14.39 13.25 -14.86
C GLY A 315 -13.09 12.89 -14.17
N PRO A 316 -12.87 13.49 -12.99
CA PRO A 316 -11.77 13.13 -12.13
C PRO A 316 -12.08 11.81 -11.43
N PHE A 317 -11.12 10.91 -11.37
CA PHE A 317 -11.27 9.61 -10.72
C PHE A 317 -10.09 9.32 -9.78
N SER A 318 -10.36 9.35 -8.49
CA SER A 318 -9.39 9.05 -7.46
C SER A 318 -9.42 7.56 -7.12
N VAL A 319 -8.26 6.87 -7.20
CA VAL A 319 -8.16 5.45 -6.85
C VAL A 319 -7.46 5.25 -5.52
N THR A 320 -8.19 4.71 -4.54
CA THR A 320 -7.65 4.47 -3.20
C THR A 320 -6.71 3.26 -3.17
N GLY A 321 -5.71 3.32 -2.28
CA GLY A 321 -4.68 2.28 -2.20
C GLY A 321 -5.10 1.03 -1.45
N GLN A 322 -6.00 1.11 -0.46
CA GLN A 322 -6.35 0.01 0.44
C GLN A 322 -7.77 -0.50 0.20
N PRO A 323 -8.09 -1.76 0.58
CA PRO A 323 -9.34 -2.43 0.18
C PRO A 323 -10.58 -1.78 0.77
N ASN A 324 -10.48 -1.21 1.97
CA ASN A 324 -11.59 -0.55 2.66
C ASN A 324 -11.24 0.86 3.18
N ALA A 325 -10.31 1.56 2.52
CA ALA A 325 -10.03 2.95 2.89
C ALA A 325 -11.24 3.88 2.64
N MET A 326 -12.08 3.55 1.66
CA MET A 326 -13.33 4.26 1.40
C MET A 326 -14.31 4.04 2.57
N GLY A 327 -14.66 2.80 2.91
CA GLY A 327 -15.57 2.49 4.01
C GLY A 327 -15.09 3.04 5.35
N GLY A 328 -13.77 3.00 5.62
CA GLY A 328 -13.18 3.65 6.80
C GLY A 328 -13.43 5.16 6.84
N ARG A 329 -13.37 5.87 5.70
CA ARG A 329 -13.70 7.30 5.61
C ARG A 329 -15.19 7.55 5.77
N GLU A 330 -16.02 6.70 5.16
CA GLU A 330 -17.48 6.77 5.26
C GLU A 330 -17.97 6.72 6.71
N VAL A 331 -17.40 5.86 7.53
CA VAL A 331 -17.74 5.75 8.96
C VAL A 331 -17.03 6.78 9.86
N GLY A 332 -16.14 7.62 9.31
CA GLY A 332 -15.46 8.65 10.08
C GLY A 332 -14.11 8.25 10.67
N GLY A 333 -13.40 7.29 10.07
CA GLY A 333 -12.08 6.82 10.53
C GLY A 333 -10.93 7.82 10.36
N LEU A 334 -11.16 9.03 9.88
CA LEU A 334 -10.20 10.13 9.86
C LEU A 334 -10.48 11.12 10.99
N ALA A 335 -9.44 11.63 11.64
CA ALA A 335 -9.53 12.50 12.82
C ALA A 335 -10.31 13.81 12.58
N ASN A 336 -10.43 14.24 11.32
CA ASN A 336 -11.18 15.43 10.93
C ASN A 336 -12.59 15.12 10.36
N GLN A 337 -13.11 13.93 10.60
CA GLN A 337 -14.47 13.52 10.26
C GLN A 337 -15.19 13.02 11.51
N LEU A 338 -16.49 13.21 11.62
CA LEU A 338 -17.27 12.66 12.73
C LEU A 338 -17.71 11.23 12.42
N THR A 339 -18.66 11.09 11.50
CA THR A 339 -19.17 9.80 10.97
C THR A 339 -20.11 10.10 9.80
N ALA A 340 -20.34 9.13 8.90
CA ALA A 340 -21.29 9.22 7.79
C ALA A 340 -21.17 10.55 7.01
N HIS A 341 -19.93 10.90 6.63
CA HIS A 341 -19.51 12.15 5.97
C HIS A 341 -19.82 13.44 6.75
N MET A 342 -20.38 13.36 7.96
CA MET A 342 -20.59 14.52 8.82
C MET A 342 -19.28 15.04 9.43
N GLY A 343 -19.24 16.34 9.70
CA GLY A 343 -18.16 17.04 10.40
C GLY A 343 -18.46 17.30 11.88
N PHE A 344 -17.70 18.23 12.46
CA PHE A 344 -17.84 18.62 13.88
C PHE A 344 -18.63 19.91 14.05
N ASP A 345 -19.49 20.30 13.08
CA ASP A 345 -20.45 21.35 13.28
C ASP A 345 -21.50 20.95 14.33
N ALA A 346 -22.11 21.95 15.00
CA ALA A 346 -22.99 21.72 16.14
C ALA A 346 -24.21 20.83 15.80
N ALA A 347 -24.77 21.00 14.60
CA ALA A 347 -25.95 20.23 14.17
C ALA A 347 -25.59 18.76 13.92
N SER A 348 -24.44 18.49 13.27
CA SER A 348 -23.91 17.14 13.03
C SER A 348 -23.58 16.44 14.35
N VAL A 349 -22.91 17.12 15.28
CA VAL A 349 -22.57 16.58 16.60
C VAL A 349 -23.84 16.24 17.40
N ASP A 350 -24.85 17.11 17.41
CA ASP A 350 -26.12 16.85 18.11
C ASP A 350 -26.88 15.67 17.48
N ARG A 351 -26.97 15.62 16.16
CA ARG A 351 -27.60 14.51 15.41
C ARG A 351 -26.99 13.17 15.79
N VAL A 352 -25.68 13.05 15.72
CA VAL A 352 -24.95 11.81 16.04
C VAL A 352 -25.08 11.47 17.52
N ARG A 353 -25.03 12.47 18.41
CA ARG A 353 -25.25 12.29 19.85
C ARG A 353 -26.62 11.66 20.14
N ARG A 354 -27.67 12.18 19.52
CA ARG A 354 -29.03 11.64 19.69
C ARG A 354 -29.18 10.25 19.12
N PHE A 355 -28.56 9.97 17.96
CA PHE A 355 -28.63 8.67 17.34
C PHE A 355 -27.92 7.59 18.16
N TRP A 356 -26.71 7.89 18.66
CA TRP A 356 -25.92 6.93 19.45
C TRP A 356 -26.32 6.89 20.93
N ASP A 357 -27.20 7.77 21.38
CA ASP A 357 -27.43 8.05 22.81
C ASP A 357 -26.10 8.25 23.56
N ALA A 358 -25.23 9.06 22.95
CA ALA A 358 -23.84 9.17 23.35
C ALA A 358 -23.67 10.10 24.56
N PRO A 359 -23.00 9.66 25.66
CA PRO A 359 -22.84 10.46 26.87
C PRO A 359 -21.77 11.54 26.72
N ARG A 360 -20.76 11.32 25.86
CA ARG A 360 -19.57 12.18 25.75
C ARG A 360 -19.15 12.35 24.30
N MET A 361 -19.80 13.25 23.54
CA MET A 361 -19.41 13.52 22.17
C MET A 361 -18.10 14.31 22.06
N ALA A 362 -17.21 13.86 21.18
CA ALA A 362 -16.14 14.70 20.68
C ALA A 362 -16.71 15.90 19.91
N LYS A 363 -16.21 17.12 20.17
CA LYS A 363 -16.76 18.38 19.64
C LYS A 363 -15.84 19.10 18.67
N LYS A 364 -14.65 18.56 18.40
CA LYS A 364 -13.60 19.13 17.54
C LYS A 364 -12.82 18.02 16.85
N GLU A 365 -12.12 18.37 15.78
CA GLU A 365 -11.18 17.47 15.11
C GLU A 365 -10.10 16.96 16.07
N GLY A 366 -9.67 15.70 15.85
CA GLY A 366 -8.56 15.06 16.54
C GLY A 366 -7.24 15.26 15.81
N LEU A 367 -6.20 14.61 16.36
CA LEU A 367 -4.85 14.64 15.83
C LEU A 367 -4.73 13.76 14.57
N LYS A 368 -4.20 14.34 13.50
CA LYS A 368 -3.88 13.61 12.27
C LYS A 368 -2.60 12.79 12.47
N ALA A 369 -2.41 11.72 11.71
CA ALA A 369 -1.41 10.68 11.96
C ALA A 369 0.00 11.18 12.35
N VAL A 370 0.61 12.10 11.59
CA VAL A 370 1.95 12.61 11.91
C VAL A 370 1.95 13.37 13.24
N ASP A 371 0.95 14.22 13.43
CA ASP A 371 0.82 15.01 14.67
C ASP A 371 0.44 14.14 15.86
N LEU A 372 -0.30 13.04 15.64
CA LEU A 372 -0.63 12.07 16.67
C LEU A 372 0.64 11.42 17.25
N PHE A 373 1.55 10.93 16.39
CA PHE A 373 2.78 10.32 16.88
C PHE A 373 3.76 11.34 17.50
N ARG A 374 3.77 12.58 17.01
CA ARG A 374 4.48 13.69 17.68
C ARG A 374 3.87 14.02 19.06
N ALA A 375 2.56 13.97 19.20
CA ALA A 375 1.88 14.17 20.48
C ALA A 375 2.15 13.02 21.46
N ILE A 376 2.29 11.78 20.99
CA ILE A 376 2.72 10.64 21.82
C ILE A 376 4.17 10.85 22.29
N ASP A 377 5.09 11.19 21.39
CA ASP A 377 6.50 11.45 21.75
C ASP A 377 6.65 12.59 22.76
N ALA A 378 5.76 13.60 22.68
CA ALA A 378 5.67 14.71 23.62
C ALA A 378 4.88 14.37 24.91
N GLY A 379 4.39 13.14 25.09
CA GLY A 379 3.70 12.70 26.29
C GLY A 379 2.28 13.27 26.46
N LYS A 380 1.68 13.86 25.43
CA LYS A 380 0.30 14.37 25.43
C LYS A 380 -0.73 13.24 25.26
N VAL A 381 -0.47 12.30 24.36
CA VAL A 381 -1.24 11.06 24.22
C VAL A 381 -0.48 9.96 24.96
N LYS A 382 -1.18 9.23 25.82
CA LYS A 382 -0.59 8.28 26.78
C LYS A 382 -1.16 6.88 26.66
N ALA A 383 -2.25 6.71 25.91
CA ALA A 383 -2.78 5.41 25.55
C ALA A 383 -3.10 5.39 24.05
N LEU A 384 -2.60 4.36 23.37
CA LEU A 384 -2.76 4.19 21.94
C LEU A 384 -3.21 2.76 21.64
N TRP A 385 -4.31 2.62 20.89
CA TRP A 385 -4.74 1.33 20.34
C TRP A 385 -4.54 1.30 18.82
N ILE A 386 -3.62 0.45 18.37
CA ILE A 386 -3.28 0.27 16.95
C ILE A 386 -4.00 -0.98 16.44
N MET A 387 -4.66 -0.89 15.28
CA MET A 387 -5.41 -2.02 14.71
C MET A 387 -5.02 -2.29 13.26
N ALA A 388 -4.57 -3.50 12.97
CA ALA A 388 -4.29 -4.05 11.64
C ALA A 388 -3.31 -3.20 10.79
N THR A 389 -2.34 -2.51 11.41
CA THR A 389 -1.35 -1.66 10.72
C THR A 389 -0.02 -1.61 11.45
N ASN A 390 1.06 -1.20 10.75
CA ASN A 390 2.44 -1.19 11.24
C ASN A 390 3.06 0.22 11.15
N PRO A 391 2.63 1.18 12.02
CA PRO A 391 3.10 2.57 11.96
C PRO A 391 4.61 2.73 12.18
N ALA A 392 5.26 1.85 12.95
CA ALA A 392 6.71 1.84 13.14
C ALA A 392 7.52 1.71 11.83
N VAL A 393 6.86 1.30 10.73
CA VAL A 393 7.43 1.15 9.39
C VAL A 393 6.82 2.14 8.40
N SER A 394 5.50 2.30 8.42
CA SER A 394 4.76 2.98 7.35
C SER A 394 4.72 4.50 7.46
N LEU A 395 4.99 5.07 8.64
CA LEU A 395 5.03 6.51 8.84
C LEU A 395 6.38 7.12 8.45
N PRO A 396 6.40 8.38 7.99
CA PRO A 396 7.64 9.16 7.92
C PRO A 396 8.21 9.38 9.33
N GLU A 397 9.45 9.85 9.42
CA GLU A 397 10.14 10.04 10.71
C GLU A 397 10.11 8.76 11.58
N SER A 398 10.33 7.57 10.97
CA SER A 398 10.06 6.29 11.65
C SER A 398 10.86 6.09 12.94
N ASP A 399 12.02 6.73 13.12
CA ASP A 399 12.75 6.68 14.40
C ASP A 399 12.03 7.50 15.50
N LEU A 400 11.36 8.62 15.15
CA LEU A 400 10.46 9.34 16.06
C LEU A 400 9.26 8.47 16.44
N VAL A 401 8.66 7.82 15.46
CA VAL A 401 7.50 6.94 15.71
C VAL A 401 7.85 5.79 16.65
N ARG A 402 8.99 5.14 16.45
CA ARG A 402 9.49 4.07 17.32
C ARG A 402 9.77 4.58 18.73
N ARG A 403 10.39 5.74 18.85
CA ARG A 403 10.62 6.39 20.15
C ARG A 403 9.30 6.76 20.83
N ALA A 404 8.32 7.28 20.09
CA ALA A 404 6.99 7.58 20.60
C ALA A 404 6.29 6.33 21.14
N LEU A 405 6.32 5.23 20.39
CA LEU A 405 5.77 3.95 20.84
C LEU A 405 6.47 3.42 22.10
N ALA A 406 7.80 3.50 22.16
CA ALA A 406 8.57 3.07 23.34
C ALA A 406 8.31 3.91 24.59
N LYS A 407 7.93 5.19 24.44
CA LYS A 407 7.60 6.11 25.54
C LYS A 407 6.14 6.06 25.97
N CYS A 408 5.25 5.57 25.09
CA CYS A 408 3.80 5.56 25.36
C CYS A 408 3.48 4.61 26.51
N PRO A 409 2.85 5.08 27.61
CA PRO A 409 2.59 4.24 28.78
C PRO A 409 1.67 3.05 28.49
N VAL A 410 0.74 3.19 27.54
CA VAL A 410 -0.18 2.12 27.17
C VAL A 410 -0.21 2.01 25.65
N VAL A 411 0.28 0.89 25.13
CA VAL A 411 0.20 0.53 23.71
C VAL A 411 -0.54 -0.80 23.59
N ILE A 412 -1.70 -0.77 22.95
CA ILE A 412 -2.53 -1.94 22.64
C ILE A 412 -2.43 -2.17 21.14
N VAL A 413 -2.19 -3.40 20.70
CA VAL A 413 -2.13 -3.75 19.28
C VAL A 413 -3.04 -4.94 18.98
N SER A 414 -4.02 -4.73 18.10
CA SER A 414 -4.81 -5.80 17.50
C SER A 414 -4.22 -6.13 16.12
N ASP A 415 -3.74 -7.35 15.94
CA ASP A 415 -3.17 -7.81 14.66
C ASP A 415 -3.35 -9.32 14.51
N CYS A 416 -3.31 -9.80 13.29
CA CYS A 416 -3.30 -11.24 12.99
C CYS A 416 -1.88 -11.82 12.86
N VAL A 417 -0.84 -10.99 12.86
CA VAL A 417 0.58 -11.38 12.70
C VAL A 417 1.31 -11.19 14.02
N ALA A 418 2.08 -12.21 14.45
CA ALA A 418 2.76 -12.25 15.75
C ALA A 418 4.04 -11.41 15.83
N ASP A 419 4.67 -11.10 14.69
CA ASP A 419 5.94 -10.36 14.65
C ASP A 419 5.87 -9.22 13.63
N THR A 420 5.67 -8.01 14.14
CA THR A 420 5.79 -6.77 13.38
C THR A 420 6.61 -5.77 14.19
N ASP A 421 7.21 -4.78 13.53
CA ASP A 421 7.98 -3.73 14.19
C ASP A 421 7.15 -2.97 15.24
N THR A 422 5.86 -2.81 15.00
CA THR A 422 4.92 -2.16 15.94
C THR A 422 4.61 -3.03 17.14
N LEU A 423 4.37 -4.34 16.94
CA LEU A 423 4.05 -5.27 18.02
C LEU A 423 5.14 -5.37 19.08
N ARG A 424 6.40 -5.15 18.72
CA ARG A 424 7.55 -5.13 19.67
C ARG A 424 7.44 -4.05 20.74
N HIS A 425 6.55 -3.06 20.56
CA HIS A 425 6.28 -1.99 21.52
C HIS A 425 4.96 -2.17 22.28
N ALA A 426 4.21 -3.24 22.01
CA ALA A 426 2.90 -3.45 22.62
C ALA A 426 3.00 -3.95 24.06
N HIS A 427 2.20 -3.37 24.95
CA HIS A 427 1.95 -3.86 26.30
C HIS A 427 0.83 -4.92 26.30
N ILE A 428 -0.17 -4.75 25.41
CA ILE A 428 -1.26 -5.69 25.21
C ILE A 428 -1.36 -6.02 23.72
N THR A 429 -1.33 -7.31 23.36
CA THR A 429 -1.57 -7.77 22.00
C THR A 429 -2.83 -8.62 21.95
N LEU A 430 -3.69 -8.33 20.99
CA LEU A 430 -4.98 -8.99 20.82
C LEU A 430 -5.01 -9.70 19.46
N PRO A 431 -5.20 -11.04 19.41
CA PRO A 431 -5.20 -11.79 18.18
C PRO A 431 -6.49 -11.53 17.39
N ALA A 432 -6.31 -10.95 16.17
CA ALA A 432 -7.40 -10.63 15.27
C ALA A 432 -7.60 -11.67 14.17
N HIS A 433 -8.82 -11.74 13.63
CA HIS A 433 -9.12 -12.52 12.44
C HIS A 433 -8.26 -12.08 11.26
N ALA A 434 -7.75 -13.05 10.50
CA ALA A 434 -7.10 -12.82 9.21
C ALA A 434 -8.11 -12.88 8.04
N TRP A 435 -7.64 -12.54 6.84
CA TRP A 435 -8.41 -12.77 5.62
C TRP A 435 -8.78 -14.27 5.52
N GLY A 436 -10.01 -14.54 5.19
CA GLY A 436 -10.57 -15.89 5.22
C GLY A 436 -11.32 -16.22 6.49
N GLU A 437 -11.03 -15.53 7.61
CA GLU A 437 -11.73 -15.67 8.90
C GLU A 437 -12.72 -14.50 9.14
N LYS A 438 -12.49 -13.35 8.48
CA LYS A 438 -13.26 -12.11 8.66
C LYS A 438 -14.63 -12.16 8.01
N SER A 439 -15.61 -11.59 8.70
CA SER A 439 -16.99 -11.40 8.27
C SER A 439 -17.38 -9.93 8.41
N GLY A 440 -17.73 -9.27 7.30
CA GLY A 440 -18.11 -7.86 7.27
C GLY A 440 -18.22 -7.30 5.86
N THR A 441 -18.13 -5.99 5.73
CA THR A 441 -18.25 -5.26 4.45
C THR A 441 -17.01 -4.42 4.15
N VAL A 442 -16.79 -4.18 2.87
CA VAL A 442 -15.74 -3.27 2.38
C VAL A 442 -16.30 -2.40 1.26
N THR A 443 -15.89 -1.14 1.20
CA THR A 443 -16.20 -0.20 0.12
C THR A 443 -14.95 0.07 -0.71
N ASN A 444 -15.01 -0.14 -2.01
CA ASN A 444 -13.91 0.06 -2.94
C ASN A 444 -13.82 1.51 -3.48
N SER A 445 -12.88 1.78 -4.40
CA SER A 445 -12.63 3.13 -4.93
C SER A 445 -13.80 3.74 -5.71
N ASP A 446 -14.72 2.96 -6.25
CA ASP A 446 -15.90 3.46 -6.96
C ASP A 446 -17.20 3.36 -6.15
N ARG A 447 -17.08 3.26 -4.82
CA ARG A 447 -18.21 3.21 -3.89
C ARG A 447 -19.01 1.90 -3.92
N THR A 448 -18.46 0.84 -4.53
CA THR A 448 -19.10 -0.47 -4.49
C THR A 448 -18.85 -1.12 -3.13
N ILE A 449 -19.93 -1.40 -2.41
CA ILE A 449 -19.93 -2.16 -1.16
C ILE A 449 -19.99 -3.65 -1.50
N SER A 450 -19.07 -4.42 -0.94
CA SER A 450 -18.97 -5.86 -1.16
C SER A 450 -18.89 -6.59 0.18
N ARG A 451 -19.46 -7.81 0.21
CA ARG A 451 -19.39 -8.69 1.37
C ARG A 451 -18.05 -9.39 1.43
N GLN A 452 -17.36 -9.31 2.55
CA GLN A 452 -16.27 -10.21 2.88
C GLN A 452 -16.81 -11.35 3.72
N SER A 453 -16.89 -12.55 3.12
CA SER A 453 -17.40 -13.75 3.77
C SER A 453 -16.24 -14.63 4.25
N PRO A 454 -16.33 -15.20 5.46
CA PRO A 454 -15.34 -16.14 5.96
C PRO A 454 -15.44 -17.50 5.26
N PHE A 455 -14.30 -18.16 5.08
CA PHE A 455 -14.20 -19.53 4.54
C PHE A 455 -13.23 -20.40 5.35
N LEU A 456 -12.61 -19.81 6.38
CA LEU A 456 -11.75 -20.49 7.35
C LEU A 456 -12.31 -20.33 8.76
N PRO A 457 -12.11 -21.32 9.64
CA PRO A 457 -12.35 -21.12 11.05
C PRO A 457 -11.31 -20.15 11.63
N PRO A 458 -11.63 -19.46 12.73
CA PRO A 458 -10.66 -18.63 13.45
C PRO A 458 -9.42 -19.42 13.88
N ALA A 459 -8.23 -18.81 13.74
CA ALA A 459 -6.98 -19.42 14.16
C ALA A 459 -6.74 -19.21 15.65
N GLY A 460 -6.52 -20.29 16.40
CA GLY A 460 -6.30 -20.22 17.84
C GLY A 460 -7.47 -19.54 18.57
N GLU A 461 -7.16 -18.52 19.35
CA GLU A 461 -8.13 -17.73 20.12
C GLU A 461 -8.51 -16.40 19.41
N ALA A 462 -8.15 -16.22 18.13
CA ALA A 462 -8.43 -14.99 17.40
C ALA A 462 -9.91 -14.62 17.39
N LYS A 463 -10.20 -13.32 17.48
CA LYS A 463 -11.55 -12.74 17.47
C LYS A 463 -11.68 -11.65 16.41
N PRO A 464 -12.91 -11.30 15.99
CA PRO A 464 -13.13 -10.12 15.15
C PRO A 464 -12.62 -8.83 15.81
N ASP A 465 -12.08 -7.90 15.03
CA ASP A 465 -11.57 -6.63 15.56
C ASP A 465 -12.69 -5.83 16.28
N TRP A 466 -13.90 -5.75 15.68
CA TRP A 466 -15.05 -5.08 16.29
C TRP A 466 -15.45 -5.67 17.66
N TRP A 467 -15.32 -6.99 17.80
CA TRP A 467 -15.68 -7.68 19.04
C TRP A 467 -14.79 -7.25 20.21
N ALA A 468 -13.47 -7.19 19.99
CA ALA A 468 -12.53 -6.79 21.04
C ALA A 468 -12.81 -5.35 21.53
N VAL A 469 -13.12 -4.43 20.60
CA VAL A 469 -13.48 -3.05 20.93
C VAL A 469 -14.81 -3.00 21.69
N ALA A 470 -15.81 -3.78 21.26
CA ALA A 470 -17.11 -3.85 21.94
C ALA A 470 -16.99 -4.40 23.37
N GLN A 471 -16.16 -5.46 23.60
CA GLN A 471 -15.92 -5.99 24.93
C GLN A 471 -15.26 -4.95 25.87
N VAL A 472 -14.26 -4.23 25.37
CA VAL A 472 -13.64 -3.11 26.12
C VAL A 472 -14.69 -2.05 26.45
N ALA A 473 -15.56 -1.70 25.51
CA ALA A 473 -16.64 -0.74 25.74
C ALA A 473 -17.62 -1.23 26.82
N GLN A 474 -17.94 -2.51 26.86
CA GLN A 474 -18.81 -3.11 27.89
C GLN A 474 -18.17 -3.02 29.28
N VAL A 475 -16.88 -3.37 29.42
CA VAL A 475 -16.15 -3.25 30.69
C VAL A 475 -16.01 -1.77 31.13
N LEU A 476 -15.97 -0.84 30.20
CA LEU A 476 -16.00 0.60 30.48
C LEU A 476 -17.38 1.11 30.93
N GLY A 477 -18.42 0.27 30.94
CA GLY A 477 -19.79 0.61 31.41
C GLY A 477 -20.74 1.00 30.29
N HIS A 478 -20.37 0.79 29.01
CA HIS A 478 -21.18 1.21 27.85
C HIS A 478 -21.89 0.05 27.15
N GLY A 479 -22.08 -1.08 27.83
CA GLY A 479 -22.63 -2.33 27.24
C GLY A 479 -23.99 -2.13 26.54
N HIS A 480 -24.83 -1.22 26.99
CA HIS A 480 -26.13 -0.93 26.38
C HIS A 480 -26.01 -0.46 24.91
N ALA A 481 -24.92 0.22 24.56
CA ALA A 481 -24.69 0.77 23.22
C ALA A 481 -23.79 -0.11 22.33
N PHE A 482 -23.24 -1.22 22.88
CA PHE A 482 -22.27 -2.10 22.22
C PHE A 482 -22.66 -3.57 22.32
N GLY A 483 -23.97 -3.87 22.29
CA GLY A 483 -24.53 -5.21 22.52
C GLY A 483 -24.81 -6.02 21.26
N TRP A 484 -24.16 -5.71 20.13
CA TRP A 484 -24.38 -6.41 18.86
C TRP A 484 -24.01 -7.89 18.94
N GLN A 485 -24.78 -8.71 18.25
CA GLN A 485 -24.54 -10.17 18.16
C GLN A 485 -23.62 -10.53 16.98
N GLY A 486 -23.52 -9.65 16.00
CA GLY A 486 -22.70 -9.89 14.81
C GLY A 486 -22.51 -8.66 13.95
N PRO A 487 -21.68 -8.75 12.89
CA PRO A 487 -21.38 -7.63 12.01
C PRO A 487 -22.63 -7.13 11.27
N ALA A 488 -23.65 -7.97 11.07
CA ALA A 488 -24.91 -7.58 10.45
C ALA A 488 -25.65 -6.49 11.27
N ASP A 489 -25.62 -6.60 12.60
CA ASP A 489 -26.27 -5.61 13.47
C ASP A 489 -25.54 -4.27 13.43
N ILE A 490 -24.20 -4.32 13.39
CA ILE A 490 -23.34 -3.14 13.27
C ILE A 490 -23.60 -2.44 11.92
N PHE A 491 -23.65 -3.19 10.83
CA PHE A 491 -23.93 -2.65 9.51
C PHE A 491 -25.31 -2.01 9.43
N ARG A 492 -26.36 -2.66 10.00
CA ARG A 492 -27.71 -2.07 10.05
C ARG A 492 -27.75 -0.79 10.87
N GLU A 493 -27.10 -0.75 12.04
CA GLU A 493 -27.02 0.48 12.84
C GLU A 493 -26.33 1.60 12.05
N TYR A 494 -25.21 1.28 11.38
CA TYR A 494 -24.50 2.23 10.54
C TYR A 494 -25.37 2.73 9.37
N ALA A 495 -26.06 1.81 8.67
CA ALA A 495 -26.96 2.19 7.56
C ALA A 495 -28.10 3.11 8.06
N HIS A 496 -28.71 2.81 9.21
CA HIS A 496 -29.69 3.71 9.84
C HIS A 496 -29.12 5.09 10.15
N LEU A 497 -27.88 5.18 10.66
CA LEU A 497 -27.23 6.46 10.93
C LEU A 497 -27.05 7.30 9.67
N THR A 498 -26.72 6.68 8.52
CA THR A 498 -26.55 7.43 7.27
C THR A 498 -27.84 8.09 6.79
N GLY A 499 -29.00 7.45 7.03
CA GLY A 499 -30.32 8.01 6.70
C GLY A 499 -30.94 8.88 7.79
N PHE A 500 -30.42 8.81 9.02
CA PHE A 500 -31.02 9.54 10.14
C PHE A 500 -30.98 11.05 9.93
N GLU A 501 -32.14 11.67 9.79
CA GLU A 501 -32.33 13.09 9.46
C GLU A 501 -31.49 13.52 8.24
N ASN A 502 -31.49 12.71 7.18
CA ASN A 502 -30.73 13.00 5.98
C ASN A 502 -31.52 13.82 4.96
N ASP A 503 -32.76 13.46 4.67
CA ASP A 503 -33.67 14.16 3.74
C ASP A 503 -32.99 14.61 2.43
N GLY A 504 -32.01 13.83 1.92
CA GLY A 504 -31.20 14.16 0.75
C GLY A 504 -30.20 15.30 0.99
N GLY A 505 -29.96 15.69 2.22
CA GLY A 505 -29.00 16.72 2.61
C GLY A 505 -27.56 16.26 2.53
N ARG A 506 -27.29 14.96 2.76
CA ARG A 506 -25.97 14.34 2.68
C ARG A 506 -25.90 13.37 1.49
N ASP A 507 -24.71 13.16 1.00
CA ASP A 507 -24.40 12.27 -0.13
C ASP A 507 -24.53 10.78 0.23
N LEU A 508 -24.10 10.41 1.44
CA LEU A 508 -24.08 9.05 1.92
C LEU A 508 -25.39 8.67 2.59
N ASP A 509 -26.15 7.81 1.93
CA ASP A 509 -27.38 7.20 2.42
C ASP A 509 -27.38 5.71 2.07
N LEU A 510 -27.39 4.85 3.07
CA LEU A 510 -27.37 3.40 2.94
C LEU A 510 -28.69 2.77 3.36
N THR A 511 -29.76 3.54 3.54
CA THR A 511 -31.04 3.01 4.00
C THR A 511 -31.65 1.97 3.06
N GLU A 512 -31.40 2.05 1.77
CA GLU A 512 -31.80 1.01 0.79
C GLU A 512 -31.15 -0.36 1.10
N ALA A 513 -29.97 -0.38 1.71
CA ALA A 513 -29.28 -1.60 2.08
C ALA A 513 -29.89 -2.32 3.28
N LEU A 514 -30.76 -1.66 4.07
CA LEU A 514 -31.45 -2.28 5.22
C LEU A 514 -32.36 -3.44 4.82
N GLY A 515 -32.86 -3.44 3.59
CA GLY A 515 -33.69 -4.52 3.03
C GLY A 515 -32.89 -5.72 2.49
N LEU A 516 -31.56 -5.64 2.48
CA LEU A 516 -30.72 -6.73 1.93
C LEU A 516 -30.47 -7.83 2.96
N ASP A 517 -30.41 -9.07 2.47
CA ASP A 517 -29.85 -10.19 3.25
C ASP A 517 -28.35 -9.98 3.40
N TYR A 518 -27.90 -9.60 4.61
CA TYR A 518 -26.52 -9.25 4.89
C TYR A 518 -25.51 -10.33 4.47
N ASP A 519 -25.85 -11.60 4.62
CA ASP A 519 -24.94 -12.69 4.31
C ASP A 519 -24.89 -13.06 2.82
N ARG A 520 -25.84 -12.59 2.03
CA ARG A 520 -26.03 -13.01 0.63
C ARG A 520 -26.15 -11.88 -0.39
N PHE A 521 -26.08 -10.61 0.04
CA PHE A 521 -26.25 -9.52 -0.93
C PHE A 521 -25.14 -9.52 -1.99
N ARG A 522 -25.53 -9.14 -3.21
CA ARG A 522 -24.58 -8.89 -4.29
C ARG A 522 -23.91 -7.52 -4.12
N PRO A 523 -22.66 -7.35 -4.59
CA PRO A 523 -22.02 -6.05 -4.58
C PRO A 523 -22.93 -4.97 -5.17
N PHE A 524 -23.08 -3.86 -4.46
CA PHE A 524 -23.88 -2.72 -4.90
C PHE A 524 -23.10 -1.40 -4.73
N GLN A 525 -23.41 -0.43 -5.59
CA GLN A 525 -22.75 0.87 -5.59
C GLN A 525 -23.69 1.90 -4.97
N TRP A 526 -23.35 2.39 -3.76
CA TRP A 526 -24.17 3.36 -3.07
C TRP A 526 -24.21 4.72 -3.83
N GLY A 527 -25.37 5.38 -3.80
CA GLY A 527 -25.62 6.63 -4.51
C GLY A 527 -25.66 6.50 -6.03
N GLY A 528 -25.74 5.25 -6.56
CA GLY A 528 -25.78 4.97 -7.99
C GLY A 528 -24.40 5.05 -8.66
N LYS A 529 -24.37 4.92 -10.00
CA LYS A 529 -23.13 4.87 -10.76
C LYS A 529 -22.33 6.18 -10.73
N ARG A 530 -23.00 7.32 -10.79
CA ARG A 530 -22.34 8.64 -10.90
C ARG A 530 -23.05 9.69 -10.06
N PHE A 531 -22.24 10.54 -9.42
CA PHE A 531 -22.73 11.71 -8.70
C PHE A 531 -22.59 12.99 -9.53
N PHE A 532 -23.40 14.00 -9.21
CA PHE A 532 -23.32 15.36 -9.76
C PHE A 532 -23.67 15.49 -11.25
N GLY A 533 -24.26 14.46 -11.86
CA GLY A 533 -24.71 14.52 -13.27
C GLY A 533 -25.86 15.52 -13.49
N ASP A 534 -26.59 15.86 -12.45
CA ASP A 534 -27.66 16.89 -12.41
C ASP A 534 -27.13 18.31 -12.09
N GLY A 535 -25.81 18.45 -11.89
CA GLY A 535 -25.17 19.71 -11.51
C GLY A 535 -25.38 20.13 -10.07
N ARG A 536 -25.92 19.24 -9.20
CA ARG A 536 -26.17 19.54 -7.78
C ARG A 536 -25.07 18.94 -6.89
N PHE A 537 -24.46 19.77 -6.08
CA PHE A 537 -23.37 19.40 -5.19
C PHE A 537 -23.80 19.47 -3.72
N HIS A 538 -23.00 18.94 -2.80
CA HIS A 538 -23.32 18.92 -1.36
C HIS A 538 -22.75 20.12 -0.60
N THR A 539 -22.61 21.25 -1.29
CA THR A 539 -22.34 22.58 -0.73
C THR A 539 -23.63 23.23 -0.23
N ALA A 540 -23.53 24.32 0.51
CA ALA A 540 -24.68 24.99 1.09
C ALA A 540 -25.67 25.53 0.03
N ASP A 541 -25.17 26.00 -1.10
CA ASP A 541 -25.95 26.55 -2.22
C ASP A 541 -26.14 25.55 -3.37
N ARG A 542 -25.70 24.28 -3.16
CA ARG A 542 -25.74 23.19 -4.14
C ARG A 542 -24.88 23.42 -5.39
N ARG A 543 -23.89 24.31 -5.36
CA ARG A 543 -22.96 24.61 -6.46
C ARG A 543 -21.56 24.10 -6.12
N ALA A 544 -20.83 23.59 -7.09
CA ALA A 544 -19.43 23.25 -6.91
C ALA A 544 -18.59 24.50 -6.70
N VAL A 545 -17.47 24.35 -6.01
CA VAL A 545 -16.50 25.43 -5.83
C VAL A 545 -15.27 25.17 -6.68
N LEU A 546 -15.01 26.02 -7.66
CA LEU A 546 -13.71 26.12 -8.32
C LEU A 546 -12.76 26.81 -7.35
N VAL A 547 -11.65 26.15 -7.00
CA VAL A 547 -10.74 26.63 -5.95
C VAL A 547 -9.50 27.24 -6.60
N PRO A 548 -9.25 28.55 -6.41
CA PRO A 548 -8.03 29.16 -6.94
C PRO A 548 -6.80 28.58 -6.24
N VAL A 549 -5.91 27.94 -7.00
CA VAL A 549 -4.68 27.31 -6.49
C VAL A 549 -3.47 27.74 -7.31
N SER A 550 -2.33 27.88 -6.64
CA SER A 550 -1.06 28.21 -7.25
C SER A 550 0.00 27.16 -6.93
N HIS A 551 0.95 26.98 -7.82
CA HIS A 551 2.06 26.07 -7.60
C HIS A 551 2.84 26.43 -6.33
N ARG A 552 3.11 25.41 -5.51
CA ARG A 552 4.02 25.46 -4.37
C ARG A 552 5.02 24.30 -4.48
N PRO A 553 6.33 24.58 -4.44
CA PRO A 553 7.33 23.52 -4.49
C PRO A 553 7.24 22.61 -3.27
N PRO A 554 7.79 21.38 -3.33
CA PRO A 554 7.99 20.52 -2.18
C PRO A 554 8.74 21.24 -1.05
N LYS A 555 8.50 20.82 0.19
CA LYS A 555 9.08 21.50 1.37
C LYS A 555 10.59 21.38 1.49
N GLU A 556 11.19 20.33 0.97
CA GLU A 556 12.64 20.19 0.88
C GLU A 556 13.13 20.36 -0.55
N SER A 557 14.20 21.11 -0.76
CA SER A 557 14.90 21.22 -2.04
C SER A 557 16.23 20.48 -1.97
N PRO A 558 16.70 19.88 -3.06
CA PRO A 558 18.07 19.40 -3.17
C PRO A 558 19.09 20.49 -2.82
N SER A 559 20.20 20.09 -2.25
CA SER A 559 21.30 20.97 -1.87
C SER A 559 22.64 20.30 -2.21
N GLN A 560 23.75 20.99 -2.08
CA GLN A 560 25.07 20.37 -2.27
C GLN A 560 25.30 19.17 -1.33
N LEU A 561 24.72 19.19 -0.12
CA LEU A 561 24.85 18.10 0.86
C LEU A 561 23.94 16.91 0.55
N TYR A 562 22.74 17.18 0.00
CA TYR A 562 21.73 16.19 -0.37
C TYR A 562 21.25 16.48 -1.81
N PRO A 563 22.03 16.10 -2.83
CA PRO A 563 21.80 16.57 -4.20
C PRO A 563 20.66 15.89 -4.95
N LEU A 564 20.17 14.74 -4.45
CA LEU A 564 19.18 13.92 -5.16
C LEU A 564 17.80 14.02 -4.50
N ARG A 565 16.76 13.92 -5.32
CA ARG A 565 15.35 13.82 -4.90
C ARG A 565 14.96 12.36 -4.76
N LEU A 566 14.55 11.95 -3.57
CA LEU A 566 14.02 10.62 -3.32
C LEU A 566 12.51 10.60 -3.61
N ASN A 567 12.08 9.70 -4.50
CA ASN A 567 10.71 9.27 -4.65
C ASN A 567 10.53 7.87 -4.04
N THR A 568 9.35 7.58 -3.49
CA THR A 568 9.03 6.27 -2.93
C THR A 568 7.81 5.65 -3.59
N GLY A 569 7.70 4.33 -3.53
CA GLY A 569 6.55 3.65 -4.11
C GLY A 569 6.44 2.18 -3.76
N ARG A 570 5.48 1.52 -4.43
CA ARG A 570 5.27 0.08 -4.30
C ARG A 570 6.02 -0.68 -5.39
N TYR A 571 6.32 -1.95 -5.09
CA TYR A 571 6.62 -2.94 -6.11
C TYR A 571 5.35 -3.67 -6.57
N ARG A 572 5.40 -4.23 -7.76
CA ARG A 572 4.30 -4.95 -8.42
C ARG A 572 3.72 -6.06 -7.55
N ASP A 573 4.57 -6.89 -6.95
CA ASP A 573 4.18 -8.12 -6.28
C ASP A 573 4.16 -8.02 -4.75
N HIS A 574 4.51 -6.86 -4.19
CA HIS A 574 4.53 -6.65 -2.75
C HIS A 574 3.34 -5.79 -2.25
N TRP A 575 2.97 -6.02 -0.98
CA TRP A 575 1.91 -5.28 -0.31
C TRP A 575 2.38 -4.75 1.03
N HIS A 576 2.28 -3.43 1.23
CA HIS A 576 2.67 -2.70 2.44
C HIS A 576 3.97 -3.23 3.07
N THR A 577 3.93 -3.75 4.31
CA THR A 577 5.11 -4.18 5.07
C THR A 577 5.41 -5.69 4.96
N LEU A 578 5.05 -6.31 3.83
CA LEU A 578 5.37 -7.71 3.48
C LEU A 578 4.73 -8.79 4.37
N THR A 579 3.93 -8.43 5.36
CA THR A 579 3.35 -9.37 6.34
C THR A 579 2.53 -10.50 5.70
N ARG A 580 2.05 -10.30 4.47
CA ARG A 580 1.33 -11.31 3.67
C ARG A 580 2.13 -11.74 2.45
N THR A 581 2.51 -10.80 1.60
CA THR A 581 3.21 -11.12 0.34
C THR A 581 4.61 -11.70 0.56
N GLY A 582 5.25 -11.43 1.68
CA GLY A 582 6.50 -12.05 2.09
C GLY A 582 6.38 -13.55 2.41
N LEU A 583 5.15 -14.06 2.66
CA LEU A 583 4.87 -15.48 2.87
C LEU A 583 4.78 -16.27 1.56
N ALA A 584 4.49 -15.61 0.44
CA ALA A 584 4.32 -16.22 -0.87
C ALA A 584 5.65 -16.23 -1.65
N PRO A 585 6.34 -17.38 -1.81
CA PRO A 585 7.65 -17.45 -2.46
C PRO A 585 7.64 -16.91 -3.89
N ARG A 586 6.56 -17.13 -4.64
CA ARG A 586 6.43 -16.65 -6.03
C ARG A 586 6.28 -15.12 -6.13
N LEU A 587 5.80 -14.44 -5.08
CA LEU A 587 5.75 -12.98 -5.02
C LEU A 587 7.07 -12.39 -4.56
N SER A 588 7.65 -12.92 -3.47
CA SER A 588 8.93 -12.47 -2.93
C SER A 588 10.11 -12.80 -3.84
N GLY A 589 10.00 -13.85 -4.68
CA GLY A 589 11.03 -14.26 -5.63
C GLY A 589 11.20 -13.33 -6.84
N HIS A 590 10.28 -12.40 -7.11
CA HIS A 590 10.42 -11.40 -8.18
C HIS A 590 11.37 -10.27 -7.77
N ARG A 591 11.09 -9.60 -6.67
CA ARG A 591 11.94 -8.55 -6.07
C ARG A 591 12.15 -8.90 -4.60
N SER A 592 13.24 -9.61 -4.34
CA SER A 592 13.54 -10.19 -3.03
C SER A 592 14.23 -9.24 -2.06
N GLU A 593 14.71 -8.09 -2.54
CA GLU A 593 15.44 -7.07 -1.77
C GLU A 593 15.03 -5.65 -2.18
N PRO A 594 15.23 -4.64 -1.32
CA PRO A 594 15.01 -3.25 -1.68
C PRO A 594 16.07 -2.80 -2.69
N LEU A 595 15.64 -2.26 -3.84
CA LEU A 595 16.54 -1.70 -4.83
C LEU A 595 16.44 -0.16 -4.83
N LEU A 596 17.61 0.47 -4.89
CA LEU A 596 17.75 1.89 -5.20
C LEU A 596 17.80 2.03 -6.72
N ASP A 597 16.71 2.51 -7.33
CA ASP A 597 16.73 2.88 -8.75
C ASP A 597 17.41 4.25 -8.89
N ILE A 598 18.48 4.31 -9.69
CA ILE A 598 19.32 5.51 -9.87
C ILE A 598 19.74 5.62 -11.34
N HIS A 599 19.76 6.88 -11.85
CA HIS A 599 20.27 7.13 -13.20
C HIS A 599 21.78 6.82 -13.28
N PRO A 600 22.30 6.28 -14.40
CA PRO A 600 23.72 5.97 -14.56
C PRO A 600 24.67 7.14 -14.25
N ASP A 601 24.33 8.36 -14.66
CA ASP A 601 25.16 9.56 -14.41
C ASP A 601 25.22 9.91 -12.92
N ASP A 602 24.09 9.81 -12.20
CA ASP A 602 24.04 10.04 -10.76
C ASP A 602 24.80 8.94 -10.00
N ALA A 603 24.70 7.69 -10.47
CA ALA A 603 25.44 6.56 -9.90
C ALA A 603 26.96 6.74 -10.07
N ALA A 604 27.41 7.16 -11.25
CA ALA A 604 28.82 7.48 -11.51
C ALA A 604 29.31 8.61 -10.59
N THR A 605 28.54 9.70 -10.46
CA THR A 605 28.85 10.81 -9.55
C THR A 605 28.91 10.37 -8.09
N ALA A 606 28.03 9.48 -7.67
CA ALA A 606 27.99 8.93 -6.31
C ALA A 606 29.02 7.82 -6.07
N GLY A 607 29.75 7.33 -7.09
CA GLY A 607 30.68 6.21 -7.01
C GLY A 607 30.00 4.85 -6.76
N VAL A 608 28.75 4.70 -7.16
CA VAL A 608 27.96 3.49 -6.96
C VAL A 608 27.87 2.70 -8.26
N ARG A 609 28.10 1.37 -8.21
CA ARG A 609 28.01 0.48 -9.36
C ARG A 609 26.68 -0.29 -9.36
N ASP A 610 26.28 -0.77 -10.52
CA ASP A 610 25.10 -1.64 -10.64
C ASP A 610 25.28 -2.91 -9.80
N GLY A 611 24.21 -3.33 -9.11
CA GLY A 611 24.24 -4.47 -8.17
C GLY A 611 25.04 -4.24 -6.89
N GLY A 612 25.74 -3.10 -6.73
CA GLY A 612 26.47 -2.73 -5.50
C GLY A 612 25.52 -2.29 -4.38
N LEU A 613 25.91 -2.48 -3.13
CA LEU A 613 25.19 -1.89 -1.99
C LEU A 613 25.49 -0.39 -1.86
N ALA A 614 24.46 0.39 -1.64
CA ALA A 614 24.55 1.85 -1.45
C ALA A 614 23.91 2.27 -0.13
N VAL A 615 24.53 3.27 0.52
CA VAL A 615 23.96 3.99 1.66
C VAL A 615 23.24 5.22 1.14
N ILE A 616 21.97 5.33 1.46
CA ILE A 616 21.16 6.50 1.18
C ILE A 616 20.95 7.26 2.48
N ARG A 617 21.28 8.54 2.50
CA ARG A 617 21.16 9.40 3.68
C ARG A 617 20.33 10.62 3.41
N SER A 618 19.45 10.97 4.35
CA SER A 618 18.81 12.28 4.46
C SER A 618 19.30 12.98 5.72
N ARG A 619 18.79 14.17 6.02
CA ARG A 619 19.06 14.85 7.31
C ARG A 619 18.51 14.09 8.53
N LEU A 620 17.59 13.15 8.33
CA LEU A 620 16.89 12.42 9.40
C LEU A 620 17.55 11.08 9.75
N GLY A 621 18.12 10.41 8.75
CA GLY A 621 18.67 9.08 8.96
C GLY A 621 19.26 8.48 7.70
N GLN A 622 19.47 7.18 7.74
CA GLN A 622 20.03 6.42 6.62
C GLN A 622 19.30 5.08 6.37
N MET A 623 19.44 4.60 5.15
CA MET A 623 19.01 3.29 4.68
C MET A 623 20.09 2.67 3.81
N VAL A 624 20.14 1.34 3.72
CA VAL A 624 21.01 0.60 2.80
C VAL A 624 20.14 -0.18 1.82
N ALA A 625 20.44 -0.05 0.54
CA ALA A 625 19.76 -0.78 -0.53
C ALA A 625 20.75 -1.16 -1.64
N ARG A 626 20.44 -2.17 -2.44
CA ARG A 626 21.23 -2.50 -3.63
C ARG A 626 20.89 -1.55 -4.76
N ALA A 627 21.89 -0.99 -5.42
CA ALA A 627 21.69 -0.10 -6.55
C ALA A 627 21.28 -0.89 -7.81
N ARG A 628 20.34 -0.31 -8.55
CA ARG A 628 19.97 -0.70 -9.91
C ARG A 628 20.06 0.53 -10.80
N LEU A 629 20.96 0.49 -11.74
CA LEU A 629 21.11 1.55 -12.73
C LEU A 629 19.98 1.46 -13.76
N THR A 630 19.29 2.57 -13.99
CA THR A 630 18.17 2.60 -14.93
C THR A 630 17.92 4.01 -15.46
N THR A 631 17.63 4.11 -16.74
CA THR A 631 17.19 5.34 -17.40
C THR A 631 15.70 5.62 -17.23
N ASP A 632 14.94 4.72 -16.58
CA ASP A 632 13.56 4.97 -16.18
C ASP A 632 13.45 6.05 -15.09
N GLN A 633 14.56 6.33 -14.39
CA GLN A 633 14.74 7.47 -13.51
C GLN A 633 15.38 8.63 -14.24
N PRO A 634 14.82 9.84 -14.21
CA PRO A 634 15.52 11.04 -14.68
C PRO A 634 16.75 11.34 -13.81
N PRO A 635 17.79 11.98 -14.37
CA PRO A 635 18.91 12.49 -13.58
C PRO A 635 18.45 13.39 -12.42
N GLY A 636 19.16 13.33 -11.29
CA GLY A 636 18.85 14.08 -10.08
C GLY A 636 17.73 13.46 -9.24
N GLN A 637 17.22 12.29 -9.61
CA GLN A 637 16.14 11.60 -8.91
C GLN A 637 16.49 10.13 -8.63
N VAL A 638 16.04 9.63 -7.49
CA VAL A 638 16.17 8.23 -7.10
C VAL A 638 14.85 7.69 -6.58
N PHE A 639 14.68 6.38 -6.67
CA PHE A 639 13.49 5.70 -6.17
C PHE A 639 13.84 4.58 -5.19
N LEU A 640 13.05 4.47 -4.10
CA LEU A 640 13.13 3.39 -3.14
C LEU A 640 11.74 2.79 -2.87
N PRO A 641 11.66 1.46 -2.69
CA PRO A 641 10.42 0.80 -2.34
C PRO A 641 10.10 0.99 -0.85
N MET A 642 8.80 1.03 -0.52
CA MET A 642 8.29 1.28 0.82
C MET A 642 8.08 0.02 1.69
N HIS A 643 8.41 -1.18 1.19
CA HIS A 643 7.91 -2.44 1.75
C HIS A 643 8.73 -3.01 2.89
N TRP A 644 10.05 -2.82 2.87
CA TRP A 644 10.97 -3.50 3.79
C TRP A 644 10.90 -2.95 5.21
N ASN A 645 11.16 -3.85 6.15
CA ASN A 645 11.13 -3.61 7.60
C ASN A 645 12.17 -4.51 8.28
N ASP A 646 12.36 -4.36 9.60
CA ASP A 646 13.41 -5.05 10.37
C ASP A 646 13.24 -6.57 10.43
N ARG A 647 12.11 -7.12 9.99
CA ARG A 647 11.92 -8.56 9.85
C ARG A 647 12.57 -9.11 8.58
N PHE A 648 12.59 -8.32 7.52
CA PHE A 648 13.03 -8.77 6.19
C PHE A 648 14.39 -8.22 5.77
N ALA A 649 14.84 -7.09 6.31
CA ALA A 649 16.16 -6.55 5.99
C ALA A 649 16.68 -5.58 7.06
N ALA A 650 17.99 -5.62 7.30
CA ALA A 650 18.65 -4.64 8.15
C ALA A 650 18.74 -3.29 7.43
N GLN A 651 18.57 -2.21 8.18
CA GLN A 651 18.74 -0.83 7.68
C GLN A 651 17.89 -0.52 6.42
N ALA A 652 16.69 -1.12 6.27
CA ALA A 652 15.90 -1.00 5.04
C ALA A 652 14.62 -0.15 5.18
N LEU A 653 14.48 0.60 6.28
CA LEU A 653 13.31 1.44 6.54
C LEU A 653 13.40 2.76 5.79
N VAL A 654 12.64 2.90 4.70
CA VAL A 654 12.58 4.15 3.93
C VAL A 654 12.01 5.31 4.74
N GLY A 655 11.11 5.04 5.68
CA GLY A 655 10.53 6.06 6.58
C GLY A 655 11.56 6.82 7.43
N ARG A 656 12.77 6.29 7.61
CA ARG A 656 13.89 7.00 8.23
C ARG A 656 14.42 8.16 7.40
N LEU A 657 14.19 8.11 6.08
CA LEU A 657 14.66 9.16 5.17
C LEU A 657 13.63 10.27 4.97
N LEU A 658 12.36 9.98 5.26
CA LEU A 658 11.23 10.83 4.90
C LEU A 658 10.90 11.82 6.02
N PRO A 659 10.81 13.13 5.70
CA PRO A 659 10.37 14.14 6.65
C PRO A 659 8.86 14.07 6.89
N GLY A 660 8.42 14.46 8.09
CA GLY A 660 7.01 14.54 8.46
C GLY A 660 6.32 15.82 8.00
N HIS A 661 6.75 16.41 6.86
CA HIS A 661 6.01 17.52 6.24
C HIS A 661 4.68 17.03 5.74
N ALA A 662 3.62 17.77 6.01
CA ALA A 662 2.26 17.38 5.62
C ALA A 662 1.54 18.51 4.89
N ASP A 663 0.55 18.14 4.10
CA ASP A 663 -0.41 19.07 3.52
C ASP A 663 -1.20 19.77 4.65
N PRO A 664 -1.28 21.10 4.67
CA PRO A 664 -1.86 21.85 5.80
C PRO A 664 -3.37 21.60 5.98
N VAL A 665 -4.06 21.22 4.92
CA VAL A 665 -5.51 20.97 4.96
C VAL A 665 -5.78 19.52 5.32
N SER A 666 -5.24 18.60 4.55
CA SER A 666 -5.51 17.17 4.72
C SER A 666 -4.68 16.52 5.84
N GLY A 667 -3.51 17.07 6.21
CA GLY A 667 -2.56 16.41 7.09
C GLY A 667 -1.85 15.20 6.47
N GLN A 668 -1.97 15.01 5.15
CA GLN A 668 -1.29 13.92 4.44
C GLN A 668 0.21 14.21 4.33
N PRO A 669 1.10 13.27 4.73
CA PRO A 669 2.53 13.51 4.64
C PRO A 669 3.08 13.46 3.20
N GLU A 670 4.14 14.23 2.96
CA GLU A 670 4.87 14.32 1.70
C GLU A 670 5.82 13.14 1.49
N SER A 671 5.26 11.92 1.43
CA SER A 671 6.08 10.70 1.36
C SER A 671 6.73 10.43 0.00
N LYS A 672 6.48 11.29 -1.00
CA LYS A 672 7.03 11.18 -2.35
C LYS A 672 8.23 12.11 -2.60
N HIS A 673 8.69 12.79 -1.58
CA HIS A 673 9.77 13.75 -1.73
C HIS A 673 10.62 13.85 -0.47
N ALA A 674 11.93 13.62 -0.62
CA ALA A 674 12.95 13.97 0.37
C ALA A 674 14.28 14.29 -0.34
N ALA A 675 15.08 15.15 0.24
CA ALA A 675 16.44 15.41 -0.24
C ALA A 675 17.40 14.36 0.33
N VAL A 676 18.17 13.68 -0.54
CA VAL A 676 19.06 12.58 -0.13
C VAL A 676 20.43 12.67 -0.80
N LYS A 677 21.42 12.01 -0.15
CA LYS A 677 22.74 11.70 -0.69
C LYS A 677 22.90 10.20 -0.80
N VAL A 678 23.52 9.75 -1.88
CA VAL A 678 23.89 8.36 -2.12
C VAL A 678 25.40 8.19 -2.08
N ALA A 679 25.88 7.09 -1.50
CA ALA A 679 27.29 6.71 -1.47
C ALA A 679 27.44 5.18 -1.43
N PRO A 680 28.58 4.60 -1.83
CA PRO A 680 28.81 3.18 -1.68
C PRO A 680 28.71 2.72 -0.20
N PHE A 681 28.15 1.52 0.01
CA PHE A 681 28.26 0.84 1.30
C PHE A 681 29.61 0.12 1.38
N ALA A 682 30.37 0.38 2.42
CA ALA A 682 31.69 -0.21 2.62
C ALA A 682 31.54 -1.68 3.05
N ALA A 683 31.55 -2.60 2.08
CA ALA A 683 31.56 -4.03 2.34
C ALA A 683 32.84 -4.62 1.73
N THR A 684 33.52 -5.48 2.47
CA THR A 684 34.70 -6.25 2.02
C THR A 684 34.37 -7.69 1.74
N TRP A 685 33.18 -8.15 2.15
CA TRP A 685 32.66 -9.46 1.88
C TRP A 685 31.14 -9.44 1.68
N ALA A 686 30.66 -10.37 0.91
CA ALA A 686 29.24 -10.65 0.74
C ALA A 686 28.98 -12.16 0.93
N GLY A 687 27.77 -12.50 1.34
CA GLY A 687 27.37 -13.88 1.57
C GLY A 687 25.94 -14.17 1.16
N VAL A 688 25.67 -15.47 0.88
CA VAL A 688 24.33 -16.01 0.70
C VAL A 688 24.18 -17.21 1.61
N LEU A 689 23.24 -17.11 2.54
CA LEU A 689 22.83 -18.19 3.42
C LEU A 689 21.49 -18.74 2.97
N ILE A 690 21.40 -20.06 2.78
CA ILE A 690 20.17 -20.78 2.47
C ILE A 690 19.94 -21.81 3.58
N ALA A 691 18.79 -21.73 4.27
CA ALA A 691 18.48 -22.58 5.42
C ALA A 691 16.99 -22.95 5.46
N ALA A 692 16.62 -23.87 6.33
CA ALA A 692 15.23 -24.27 6.54
C ALA A 692 14.39 -23.13 7.16
N ASP A 693 15.02 -22.31 8.01
CA ASP A 693 14.42 -21.17 8.72
C ASP A 693 15.36 -19.94 8.65
N PHE A 694 15.07 -18.88 9.39
CA PHE A 694 15.92 -17.71 9.48
C PHE A 694 16.80 -17.77 10.75
N PRO A 695 18.05 -18.26 10.65
CA PRO A 695 18.96 -18.22 11.79
C PRO A 695 19.22 -16.79 12.25
N PRO A 696 19.50 -16.57 13.54
CA PRO A 696 19.71 -15.24 14.13
C PRO A 696 21.11 -14.70 13.81
N VAL A 697 21.41 -14.45 12.51
CA VAL A 697 22.67 -13.86 12.08
C VAL A 697 22.58 -12.33 12.07
N THR A 698 23.66 -11.65 12.45
CA THR A 698 23.69 -10.20 12.67
C THR A 698 24.87 -9.48 11.99
N PRO A 699 25.13 -9.69 10.68
CA PRO A 699 26.10 -8.84 9.98
C PRO A 699 25.57 -7.40 9.83
N PRO A 700 26.41 -6.41 9.49
CA PRO A 700 25.99 -5.02 9.33
C PRO A 700 24.86 -4.81 8.33
N TRP A 701 24.79 -5.64 7.32
CA TRP A 701 23.68 -5.66 6.37
C TRP A 701 23.24 -7.10 6.09
N TRP A 702 21.93 -7.29 6.05
CA TRP A 702 21.28 -8.54 5.61
C TRP A 702 19.90 -8.25 5.02
N ASN A 703 19.45 -9.13 4.11
CA ASN A 703 18.12 -9.13 3.55
C ASN A 703 17.60 -10.57 3.41
N ARG A 704 16.34 -10.81 3.77
CA ARG A 704 15.72 -12.14 3.85
C ARG A 704 14.52 -12.26 2.93
N HIS A 705 14.39 -13.44 2.31
CA HIS A 705 13.20 -13.79 1.54
C HIS A 705 13.01 -15.32 1.50
N ARG A 706 11.82 -15.75 1.09
CA ARG A 706 11.53 -17.18 0.88
C ARG A 706 11.84 -17.60 -0.55
N LEU A 707 12.38 -18.82 -0.73
CA LEU A 707 12.61 -19.46 -2.02
C LEU A 707 12.16 -20.93 -1.93
N GLY A 708 10.96 -21.22 -2.43
CA GLY A 708 10.32 -22.51 -2.18
C GLY A 708 10.05 -22.70 -0.69
N ALA A 709 10.46 -23.84 -0.15
CA ALA A 709 10.38 -24.15 1.28
C ALA A 709 11.55 -23.58 2.11
N ALA A 710 12.63 -23.12 1.44
CA ALA A 710 13.81 -22.61 2.10
C ALA A 710 13.74 -21.09 2.33
N GLN A 711 14.58 -20.62 3.24
CA GLN A 711 14.84 -19.22 3.53
C GLN A 711 16.20 -18.83 2.95
N VAL A 712 16.26 -17.71 2.25
CA VAL A 712 17.49 -17.13 1.73
C VAL A 712 17.79 -15.86 2.50
N THR A 713 19.02 -15.73 3.00
CA THR A 713 19.52 -14.49 3.61
C THR A 713 20.76 -14.02 2.84
N GLU A 714 20.66 -12.86 2.21
CA GLU A 714 21.81 -12.12 1.68
C GLU A 714 22.52 -11.44 2.84
N LEU A 715 23.84 -11.44 2.82
CA LEU A 715 24.68 -10.92 3.91
C LEU A 715 25.76 -10.00 3.31
N ALA A 716 26.18 -8.98 4.06
CA ALA A 716 27.39 -8.21 3.74
C ALA A 716 27.99 -7.59 4.99
N GLY A 717 29.29 -7.42 4.97
CA GLY A 717 30.02 -6.77 6.06
C GLY A 717 31.38 -6.26 5.65
N ASP A 718 32.07 -5.62 6.59
CA ASP A 718 33.36 -4.95 6.39
C ASP A 718 34.53 -5.60 7.14
N ARG A 719 34.26 -6.64 7.97
CA ARG A 719 35.26 -7.32 8.80
C ARG A 719 35.08 -8.83 8.75
N SER A 720 36.20 -9.55 8.75
CA SER A 720 36.24 -11.03 8.73
C SER A 720 35.65 -11.67 9.98
N GLU A 721 35.75 -11.01 11.14
CA GLU A 721 35.18 -11.51 12.41
C GLU A 721 33.66 -11.68 12.34
N GLN A 722 32.99 -10.92 11.48
CA GLN A 722 31.53 -11.02 11.28
C GLN A 722 31.17 -12.34 10.56
N ILE A 723 32.07 -12.84 9.67
CA ILE A 723 31.91 -14.14 9.03
C ILE A 723 32.06 -15.23 10.08
N ALA A 724 33.10 -15.16 10.91
CA ALA A 724 33.35 -16.12 11.99
C ALA A 724 32.18 -16.17 13.00
N ALA A 725 31.63 -15.00 13.38
CA ALA A 725 30.47 -14.91 14.24
C ALA A 725 29.22 -15.56 13.59
N THR A 726 29.01 -15.34 12.29
CA THR A 726 27.93 -15.96 11.52
C THR A 726 28.06 -17.48 11.50
N ILE A 727 29.26 -18.01 11.27
CA ILE A 727 29.54 -19.45 11.28
C ILE A 727 29.26 -20.04 12.66
N ALA A 728 29.78 -19.41 13.73
CA ALA A 728 29.56 -19.87 15.09
C ALA A 728 28.07 -19.89 15.49
N GLU A 729 27.29 -18.94 14.99
CA GLU A 729 25.83 -18.93 15.19
C GLU A 729 25.15 -20.09 14.44
N LEU A 730 25.58 -20.34 13.21
CA LEU A 730 25.07 -21.46 12.40
C LEU A 730 25.47 -22.82 12.97
N ASP A 731 26.69 -22.97 13.52
CA ASP A 731 27.12 -24.19 14.23
C ASP A 731 26.18 -24.50 15.41
N ARG A 732 25.77 -23.45 16.18
CA ARG A 732 24.85 -23.61 17.31
C ARG A 732 23.40 -23.89 16.85
N HIS A 733 22.96 -23.22 15.79
CA HIS A 733 21.57 -23.27 15.32
C HIS A 733 21.25 -24.55 14.54
N CYS A 734 22.16 -24.96 13.64
CA CYS A 734 21.95 -26.12 12.76
C CYS A 734 22.39 -27.45 13.38
N GLY A 735 23.33 -27.43 14.31
CA GLY A 735 23.94 -28.65 14.86
C GLY A 735 24.59 -29.53 13.81
N GLY A 736 24.90 -30.81 14.15
CA GLY A 736 25.35 -31.84 13.22
C GLY A 736 26.76 -31.64 12.66
N HIS A 737 26.95 -32.04 11.42
CA HIS A 737 28.25 -32.00 10.72
C HIS A 737 28.33 -30.80 9.77
N ARG A 738 29.46 -30.06 9.81
CA ARG A 738 29.80 -29.01 8.87
C ARG A 738 30.75 -29.52 7.80
N LEU A 739 30.36 -29.33 6.54
CA LEU A 739 31.25 -29.44 5.37
C LEU A 739 31.80 -28.04 5.09
N GLU A 740 33.09 -27.95 4.69
CA GLU A 740 33.68 -26.66 4.35
C GLU A 740 34.61 -26.74 3.16
N LEU A 741 34.71 -25.65 2.42
CA LEU A 741 35.69 -25.38 1.39
C LEU A 741 36.16 -23.96 1.51
N GLN A 742 37.45 -23.73 1.61
CA GLN A 742 38.04 -22.40 1.69
C GLN A 742 39.10 -22.21 0.59
N ASP A 743 39.02 -21.04 -0.06
CA ASP A 743 40.05 -20.54 -0.98
C ASP A 743 40.43 -19.12 -0.48
N SER A 744 41.41 -19.11 0.41
CA SER A 744 41.89 -17.86 1.06
C SER A 744 42.51 -16.90 0.04
N ALA A 745 43.07 -17.40 -1.06
CA ALA A 745 43.68 -16.56 -2.09
C ALA A 745 42.63 -15.74 -2.87
N ARG A 746 41.42 -16.28 -3.00
CA ARG A 746 40.26 -15.62 -3.66
C ARG A 746 39.27 -15.02 -2.68
N GLY A 747 39.50 -15.20 -1.38
CA GLY A 747 38.55 -14.74 -0.35
C GLY A 747 37.20 -15.48 -0.38
N ILE A 748 37.18 -16.73 -0.88
CA ILE A 748 35.99 -17.56 -1.02
C ILE A 748 35.93 -18.56 0.13
N ALA A 749 34.77 -18.65 0.79
CA ALA A 749 34.50 -19.67 1.78
C ALA A 749 33.07 -20.21 1.60
N ARG A 750 32.91 -21.52 1.73
CA ARG A 750 31.64 -22.20 1.52
C ARG A 750 31.44 -23.25 2.61
N TYR A 751 30.27 -23.28 3.19
CA TYR A 751 29.91 -24.13 4.29
C TYR A 751 28.57 -24.81 4.04
N ALA A 752 28.41 -26.04 4.50
CA ALA A 752 27.12 -26.71 4.53
C ALA A 752 26.96 -27.50 5.84
N TRP A 753 25.81 -27.33 6.48
CA TRP A 753 25.46 -28.02 7.72
C TRP A 753 24.49 -29.14 7.43
N THR A 754 24.80 -30.34 7.96
CA THR A 754 23.95 -31.51 7.79
C THR A 754 23.65 -32.13 9.17
N GLU A 755 22.40 -32.47 9.37
CA GLU A 755 21.93 -33.23 10.54
C GLU A 755 21.23 -34.49 10.05
N ASP A 756 21.56 -35.64 10.59
CA ASP A 756 21.11 -36.96 10.13
C ASP A 756 21.25 -37.17 8.62
N GLY A 757 22.36 -36.68 8.05
CA GLY A 757 22.64 -36.72 6.61
C GLY A 757 21.77 -35.81 5.73
N ARG A 758 20.91 -34.96 6.32
CA ARG A 758 20.04 -34.02 5.61
C ARG A 758 20.62 -32.61 5.65
N LEU A 759 20.52 -31.89 4.54
CA LEU A 759 20.99 -30.50 4.45
C LEU A 759 20.09 -29.57 5.30
N ARG A 760 20.69 -28.90 6.28
CA ARG A 760 20.01 -27.91 7.14
C ARG A 760 20.26 -26.47 6.66
N ALA A 761 21.49 -26.18 6.31
CA ALA A 761 21.88 -24.85 5.82
C ALA A 761 23.09 -24.94 4.89
N ALA A 762 23.25 -23.95 4.02
CA ALA A 762 24.45 -23.71 3.23
C ALA A 762 24.79 -22.22 3.21
N LEU A 763 26.06 -21.88 3.47
CA LEU A 763 26.58 -20.50 3.48
C LEU A 763 27.68 -20.37 2.43
N PHE A 764 27.56 -19.39 1.55
CA PHE A 764 28.51 -19.03 0.53
C PHE A 764 29.01 -17.62 0.81
N VAL A 765 30.34 -17.44 0.92
CA VAL A 765 30.98 -16.14 1.18
C VAL A 765 31.99 -15.87 0.08
N ALA A 766 32.04 -14.63 -0.41
CA ALA A 766 33.03 -14.15 -1.37
C ALA A 766 33.25 -12.63 -1.19
N PRO A 767 34.28 -12.03 -1.80
CA PRO A 767 34.47 -10.56 -1.78
C PRO A 767 33.29 -9.79 -2.39
N GLU A 768 32.64 -10.39 -3.40
CA GLU A 768 31.42 -9.88 -4.03
C GLU A 768 30.28 -10.90 -3.85
N ARG A 769 29.05 -10.50 -4.25
CA ARG A 769 27.87 -11.36 -4.17
C ARG A 769 28.15 -12.71 -4.81
N PRO A 770 28.07 -13.84 -4.04
CA PRO A 770 28.36 -15.17 -4.57
C PRO A 770 27.44 -15.53 -5.74
N ASP A 771 28.04 -15.96 -6.86
CA ASP A 771 27.30 -16.60 -7.95
C ASP A 771 27.15 -18.09 -7.64
N MET A 772 25.91 -18.54 -7.58
CA MET A 772 25.56 -19.91 -7.19
C MET A 772 24.13 -20.28 -7.61
N ALA A 773 23.85 -21.56 -7.75
CA ALA A 773 22.56 -22.13 -8.13
C ALA A 773 21.58 -22.10 -6.93
N ARG A 774 21.04 -20.94 -6.56
CA ARG A 774 20.23 -20.70 -5.35
C ARG A 774 18.98 -21.58 -5.28
N ALA A 775 18.23 -21.67 -6.37
CA ALA A 775 17.00 -22.46 -6.42
C ALA A 775 17.28 -23.96 -6.25
N TRP A 776 18.42 -24.44 -6.80
CA TRP A 776 18.83 -25.81 -6.62
C TRP A 776 19.22 -26.12 -5.17
N VAL A 777 20.07 -25.29 -4.56
CA VAL A 777 20.46 -25.45 -3.14
C VAL A 777 19.24 -25.39 -2.24
N ALA A 778 18.35 -24.41 -2.46
CA ALA A 778 17.11 -24.27 -1.71
C ALA A 778 16.22 -25.53 -1.83
N GLY A 779 16.17 -26.12 -3.02
CA GLY A 779 15.45 -27.36 -3.27
C GLY A 779 16.02 -28.61 -2.56
N LEU A 780 17.24 -28.54 -2.01
CA LEU A 780 17.88 -29.61 -1.27
C LEU A 780 17.74 -29.49 0.25
N ILE A 781 17.31 -28.33 0.77
CA ILE A 781 17.08 -28.14 2.20
C ILE A 781 16.09 -29.20 2.71
N GLY A 782 16.47 -29.88 3.80
CA GLY A 782 15.73 -30.98 4.41
C GLY A 782 15.87 -32.34 3.69
N LYS A 783 16.53 -32.38 2.53
CA LYS A 783 16.76 -33.63 1.79
C LYS A 783 18.08 -34.32 2.17
N PRO A 784 18.14 -35.65 2.08
CA PRO A 784 19.38 -36.38 2.34
C PRO A 784 20.41 -36.10 1.24
N LEU A 785 21.67 -35.90 1.65
CA LEU A 785 22.84 -35.87 0.76
C LEU A 785 23.45 -37.30 0.67
N VAL A 786 23.02 -38.04 -0.33
CA VAL A 786 23.25 -39.48 -0.40
C VAL A 786 24.66 -39.84 -0.85
N SER A 787 25.28 -39.02 -1.72
CA SER A 787 26.59 -39.33 -2.30
C SER A 787 27.67 -38.31 -1.97
N GLY A 788 28.92 -38.67 -2.12
CA GLY A 788 30.08 -37.76 -2.07
C GLY A 788 29.99 -36.67 -3.15
N ALA A 789 29.42 -37.01 -4.31
CA ALA A 789 29.17 -36.05 -5.39
C ALA A 789 28.15 -35.00 -5.01
N ASP A 790 27.05 -35.35 -4.30
CA ASP A 790 26.08 -34.38 -3.80
C ASP A 790 26.73 -33.41 -2.80
N ARG A 791 27.56 -33.91 -1.90
CA ARG A 791 28.29 -33.11 -0.91
C ARG A 791 29.26 -32.13 -1.58
N ALA A 792 30.00 -32.62 -2.59
CA ALA A 792 30.92 -31.77 -3.38
C ALA A 792 30.13 -30.66 -4.16
N ALA A 793 29.03 -31.03 -4.79
CA ALA A 793 28.20 -30.13 -5.56
C ALA A 793 27.58 -29.01 -4.68
N ILE A 794 27.15 -29.36 -3.45
CA ILE A 794 26.63 -28.35 -2.49
C ILE A 794 27.71 -27.33 -2.15
N VAL A 795 28.92 -27.77 -1.75
CA VAL A 795 30.02 -26.84 -1.45
C VAL A 795 30.51 -26.12 -2.71
N ALA A 796 30.38 -26.73 -3.89
CA ALA A 796 30.62 -26.03 -5.14
C ALA A 796 29.58 -24.97 -5.47
N GLY A 797 28.37 -25.09 -4.94
CA GLY A 797 27.24 -24.18 -5.23
C GLY A 797 26.73 -24.34 -6.65
N THR A 798 27.05 -25.42 -7.33
CA THR A 798 26.71 -25.71 -8.73
C THR A 798 25.82 -26.94 -8.82
N ALA A 799 24.72 -26.85 -9.55
CA ALA A 799 23.84 -27.97 -9.79
C ALA A 799 24.56 -29.00 -10.70
N PRO A 800 24.57 -30.31 -10.34
CA PRO A 800 25.12 -31.31 -11.21
C PRO A 800 24.24 -31.58 -12.43
N GLY A 801 24.87 -31.71 -13.64
CA GLY A 801 24.19 -32.01 -14.91
C GLY A 801 23.25 -30.89 -15.39
N ASP A 802 22.21 -31.27 -16.15
CA ASP A 802 21.23 -30.34 -16.76
C ASP A 802 20.18 -29.78 -15.79
N ARG A 803 20.38 -29.82 -14.48
CA ARG A 803 19.46 -29.24 -13.50
C ARG A 803 19.53 -27.70 -13.56
N MET A 804 18.60 -27.09 -14.29
CA MET A 804 18.58 -25.65 -14.50
C MET A 804 18.22 -24.90 -13.21
N ASP A 805 19.01 -23.88 -12.88
CA ASP A 805 18.62 -22.79 -12.00
C ASP A 805 17.67 -21.86 -12.76
N HIS A 806 16.43 -21.74 -12.32
CA HIS A 806 15.42 -20.92 -13.00
C HIS A 806 15.67 -19.41 -12.89
N GLY A 807 16.60 -18.99 -12.02
CA GLY A 807 16.84 -17.57 -11.74
C GLY A 807 15.70 -16.88 -10.97
N PRO A 808 15.76 -15.54 -10.81
CA PRO A 808 14.69 -14.76 -10.17
C PRO A 808 13.35 -14.92 -10.90
N ILE A 809 12.25 -14.90 -10.16
CA ILE A 809 10.91 -15.01 -10.75
C ILE A 809 10.59 -13.75 -11.56
N VAL A 810 10.16 -13.91 -12.81
CA VAL A 810 9.62 -12.86 -13.67
C VAL A 810 8.10 -12.93 -13.70
N CYS A 811 7.53 -14.11 -13.92
CA CYS A 811 6.09 -14.32 -13.88
C CYS A 811 5.66 -14.99 -12.57
N ALA A 812 5.15 -14.21 -11.62
CA ALA A 812 4.69 -14.72 -10.33
C ALA A 812 3.44 -15.63 -10.44
N CYS A 813 2.57 -15.41 -11.43
CA CYS A 813 1.36 -16.24 -11.62
C CYS A 813 1.70 -17.71 -11.91
N PHE A 814 2.73 -17.94 -12.72
CA PHE A 814 3.15 -19.28 -13.16
C PHE A 814 4.54 -19.69 -12.63
N SER A 815 5.11 -18.91 -11.71
CA SER A 815 6.43 -19.16 -11.11
C SER A 815 7.56 -19.34 -12.16
N VAL A 816 7.51 -18.56 -13.26
CA VAL A 816 8.51 -18.65 -14.35
C VAL A 816 9.68 -17.72 -14.04
N GLY A 817 10.90 -18.30 -14.03
CA GLY A 817 12.14 -17.58 -13.73
C GLY A 817 12.82 -17.00 -14.96
N LEU A 818 13.70 -16.02 -14.71
CA LEU A 818 14.45 -15.28 -15.73
C LEU A 818 15.29 -16.18 -16.63
N LYS A 819 16.08 -17.09 -16.04
CA LYS A 819 16.97 -17.98 -16.80
C LYS A 819 16.20 -18.96 -17.69
N THR A 820 15.00 -19.39 -17.25
CA THR A 820 14.11 -20.22 -18.05
C THR A 820 13.64 -19.49 -19.31
N ILE A 821 13.27 -18.20 -19.17
CA ILE A 821 12.84 -17.36 -20.31
C ILE A 821 14.02 -17.11 -21.24
N GLN A 822 15.18 -16.71 -20.70
CA GLN A 822 16.40 -16.48 -21.49
C GLN A 822 16.83 -17.70 -22.28
N SER A 823 16.79 -18.90 -21.68
CA SER A 823 17.09 -20.15 -22.37
C SER A 823 16.09 -20.45 -23.51
N LEU A 824 14.83 -20.10 -23.34
CA LEU A 824 13.82 -20.27 -24.39
C LEU A 824 14.08 -19.33 -25.57
N VAL A 825 14.40 -18.06 -25.29
CA VAL A 825 14.71 -17.03 -26.30
C VAL A 825 16.03 -17.35 -27.01
N ALA A 826 17.12 -17.62 -26.27
CA ALA A 826 18.43 -17.95 -26.84
C ALA A 826 18.40 -19.22 -27.66
N GLY A 827 17.55 -20.18 -27.33
CA GLY A 827 17.32 -21.39 -28.12
C GLY A 827 16.45 -21.18 -29.38
N GLY A 828 16.08 -19.95 -29.71
CA GLY A 828 15.27 -19.63 -30.90
C GLY A 828 13.82 -20.16 -30.85
N ARG A 829 13.34 -20.55 -29.67
CA ARG A 829 12.00 -21.12 -29.48
C ARG A 829 10.94 -20.07 -29.11
N ALA A 830 11.34 -18.84 -28.88
CA ALA A 830 10.44 -17.71 -28.67
C ALA A 830 11.05 -16.42 -29.21
N SER A 831 10.30 -15.70 -30.03
CA SER A 831 10.64 -14.38 -30.60
C SER A 831 9.62 -13.29 -30.21
N SER A 832 8.59 -13.68 -29.49
CA SER A 832 7.53 -12.77 -29.04
C SER A 832 7.05 -13.11 -27.63
N VAL A 833 6.39 -12.15 -26.96
CA VAL A 833 5.73 -12.40 -25.67
C VAL A 833 4.67 -13.49 -25.80
N GLU A 834 4.02 -13.59 -26.95
CA GLU A 834 3.03 -14.62 -27.21
C GLU A 834 3.65 -16.03 -27.24
N ASP A 835 4.82 -16.17 -27.87
CA ASP A 835 5.56 -17.45 -27.89
C ASP A 835 6.01 -17.87 -26.49
N ILE A 836 6.50 -16.91 -25.69
CA ILE A 836 6.82 -17.16 -24.27
C ILE A 836 5.56 -17.58 -23.52
N GLY A 837 4.44 -16.95 -23.79
CA GLY A 837 3.15 -17.29 -23.20
C GLY A 837 2.68 -18.70 -23.54
N LYS A 838 2.79 -19.11 -24.80
CA LYS A 838 2.44 -20.46 -25.27
C LYS A 838 3.34 -21.54 -24.64
N ALA A 839 4.65 -21.24 -24.51
CA ALA A 839 5.61 -22.22 -24.01
C ALA A 839 5.62 -22.34 -22.48
N LEU A 840 5.48 -21.24 -21.76
CA LEU A 840 5.71 -21.14 -20.31
C LEU A 840 4.50 -20.63 -19.52
N GLY A 841 3.44 -20.17 -20.15
CA GLY A 841 2.34 -19.48 -19.52
C GLY A 841 2.63 -18.03 -19.09
N ALA A 842 3.88 -17.56 -19.16
CA ALA A 842 4.25 -16.23 -18.72
C ALA A 842 3.59 -15.15 -19.59
N GLY A 843 2.99 -14.14 -18.96
CA GLY A 843 2.24 -13.09 -19.65
C GLY A 843 0.75 -13.38 -19.87
N THR A 844 0.31 -14.66 -19.79
CA THR A 844 -1.09 -15.05 -20.09
C THR A 844 -2.05 -14.94 -18.91
N GLY A 845 -1.55 -14.85 -17.67
CA GLY A 845 -2.37 -14.69 -16.47
C GLY A 845 -2.74 -13.22 -16.21
N CYS A 846 -2.11 -12.60 -15.22
CA CYS A 846 -2.37 -11.20 -14.88
C CYS A 846 -1.77 -10.18 -15.86
N GLY A 847 -0.86 -10.58 -16.73
CA GLY A 847 -0.18 -9.73 -17.72
C GLY A 847 0.83 -8.71 -17.14
N SER A 848 1.04 -8.67 -15.83
CA SER A 848 1.92 -7.67 -15.19
C SER A 848 3.41 -7.86 -15.49
N CYS A 849 3.82 -9.04 -15.95
CA CYS A 849 5.21 -9.33 -16.38
C CYS A 849 5.49 -8.98 -17.84
N ILE A 850 4.50 -8.58 -18.63
CA ILE A 850 4.67 -8.30 -20.07
C ILE A 850 5.75 -7.26 -20.36
N PRO A 851 5.87 -6.13 -19.64
CA PRO A 851 6.96 -5.18 -19.88
C PRO A 851 8.35 -5.82 -19.73
N GLU A 852 8.56 -6.64 -18.70
CA GLU A 852 9.83 -7.35 -18.48
C GLU A 852 10.07 -8.42 -19.55
N LEU A 853 9.03 -9.15 -20.01
CA LEU A 853 9.16 -10.11 -21.10
C LEU A 853 9.56 -9.43 -22.41
N LYS A 854 9.02 -8.24 -22.70
CA LYS A 854 9.41 -7.46 -23.88
C LYS A 854 10.87 -7.04 -23.81
N ALA A 855 11.35 -6.59 -22.65
CA ALA A 855 12.75 -6.20 -22.47
C ALA A 855 13.71 -7.38 -22.74
N LEU A 856 13.35 -8.58 -22.34
CA LEU A 856 14.14 -9.80 -22.56
C LEU A 856 14.17 -10.30 -24.02
N LEU A 857 13.34 -9.74 -24.89
CA LEU A 857 13.33 -10.06 -26.33
C LEU A 857 14.14 -9.08 -27.16
N VAL A 858 14.56 -7.95 -26.58
CA VAL A 858 15.32 -6.88 -27.27
C VAL A 858 16.83 -7.07 -27.04
N ASP A 859 17.22 -7.72 -25.95
CA ASP A 859 18.62 -8.10 -25.64
C ASP A 859 19.02 -9.37 -26.40
#